data_476adaa2a6855a14693681ac287f0e13
#
_entry.id   476adaa2a6855a14693681ac287f0e13
#
_cell.length_a   1.000
_cell.length_b   1.000
_cell.length_c   1.000
_cell.angle_alpha   90.00
_cell.angle_beta   90.00
_cell.angle_gamma   90.00
#
_symmetry.space_group_name_H-M   'P 1'
#
loop_
_entity.id
_entity.type
_entity.pdbx_description
1 polymer ?
#
loop_
_entity_poly.entity_id
_entity_poly.type
_entity_poly.pdbx_seq_one_letter_code
_entity_poly.pdbx_strand_id
1 'polypeptide(L)'
;MSGAETGPDSAPDAGTDEGSESFAGSGLERVEDHRILTGEAEYVHDIAPEGCLHMALLRTTHPHATIESIDTSAAVEHPDCELVLTGADLQEDYYPMPCGLPGFEEWSLAVDRVRFVGEPVAAVVATDRYAAEDAIDEIDVDYETLEPVVDPRDALDDETIIHEDVGTNVPDGEEFVFGDVEEAFADADRVIEREYSWGRISGVPLETAGVVAEYDAEDDSFGIDCNIQLHTLVDDTVYETLGYPPERVSLDVPADVGGSFGTKIAIHRYCCLAAMASQQLDGIPVKFVEDRVENLQGGDMHSSQREYETRLAVDDDGTIRGLDTHFVDDFGAWPHYPVNQALKPLSVLTDAYDISNVRYDYDLVLTNKTAQTAYRGFGVPPHLYAIEMVVDEAARELDLDPTDLRRGNFLTPDQMPHEIPSHNVYDSGDYPAALDHLRDRVEEEEAVDGGLLDPDTIEARREEGKYRGVSYTLHIEPGVSGSDWTDRQRSDRDALAERDREDVAELPEHLRAEITREGTVRAFLATDSSGQGHQTIVTQLLADELEVLPSAIEVEYLDSVAAPTEYGSAASRMAVMLSGAAQGLGATMKGNLEALAAEEWGVDEGAVQYRDGAVERRDGDGSLDLAALAGIDAAGGRGSDRLTRASYDYEHPATVLPEFDEALAGKFPVYPTAAFAVNAPIVEVDTRTGEVEILKFYTLRDCGTRLNPVIVEGQTHGGIAQGIGAALMEEFGYDESGQPRAVTFFDYLLPSIADVPDIEMDHSETPSPFTATGAKGTGEGGMIDAPASIASSINRALEPLGVVVDRIPVTPNRVRAWIREGETTEEPAVAEGADGEASAETDGGERAEGARFSSGERSDFDGGEQAEGLRTSADERSESDRGVSDDRSTGDRE
;
A
#
# COMPACT_ATOMS: atom_id res chain seq x y z
N MET A 1 4.61 -20.58 -53.37
CA MET A 1 3.49 -21.42 -53.80
C MET A 1 3.43 -22.63 -52.90
N SER A 2 2.35 -22.85 -52.36
CA SER A 2 1.72 -23.89 -51.58
C SER A 2 1.43 -23.38 -50.14
N GLY A 3 0.18 -23.07 -49.99
CA GLY A 3 -0.46 -22.75 -48.74
C GLY A 3 -0.71 -23.98 -47.91
N ALA A 4 -0.71 -23.79 -46.62
CA ALA A 4 -1.43 -24.65 -45.69
C ALA A 4 -2.32 -23.75 -44.87
N GLU A 5 -3.63 -23.86 -45.08
CA GLU A 5 -4.68 -23.36 -44.23
C GLU A 5 -4.66 -24.16 -42.94
N THR A 6 -4.39 -23.51 -41.82
CA THR A 6 -4.75 -24.06 -40.51
C THR A 6 -6.04 -23.36 -40.07
N GLY A 7 -7.11 -24.09 -39.99
CA GLY A 7 -8.40 -23.66 -39.46
C GLY A 7 -8.30 -23.41 -37.94
N PRO A 8 -9.28 -22.70 -37.36
CA PRO A 8 -9.26 -22.37 -35.92
C PRO A 8 -9.47 -23.64 -35.11
N ASP A 9 -8.52 -23.91 -34.24
CA ASP A 9 -8.64 -24.99 -33.25
C ASP A 9 -9.70 -24.60 -32.22
N SER A 10 -10.50 -25.56 -31.95
CA SER A 10 -11.67 -25.57 -31.09
C SER A 10 -11.30 -25.19 -29.64
N ALA A 11 -12.07 -24.27 -29.08
CA ALA A 11 -12.14 -24.05 -27.63
C ALA A 11 -12.33 -25.39 -26.89
N PRO A 12 -11.74 -25.59 -25.71
CA PRO A 12 -12.02 -26.77 -24.91
C PRO A 12 -13.49 -26.80 -24.50
N ASP A 13 -14.11 -27.92 -24.76
CA ASP A 13 -15.50 -28.24 -24.45
C ASP A 13 -15.68 -28.18 -22.92
N ALA A 14 -16.36 -27.15 -22.41
CA ALA A 14 -16.79 -27.09 -21.03
C ALA A 14 -17.82 -28.20 -20.80
N GLY A 15 -17.36 -29.30 -20.26
CA GLY A 15 -18.24 -30.42 -19.86
C GLY A 15 -19.21 -29.94 -18.81
N THR A 16 -20.47 -29.86 -19.15
CA THR A 16 -21.60 -29.62 -18.26
C THR A 16 -21.76 -30.80 -17.32
N ASP A 17 -21.22 -30.67 -16.10
CA ASP A 17 -21.65 -31.52 -14.98
C ASP A 17 -22.80 -30.78 -14.28
N GLU A 18 -24.01 -31.35 -14.31
CA GLU A 18 -25.23 -30.81 -13.71
C GLU A 18 -25.20 -30.99 -12.17
N GLY A 19 -24.34 -30.25 -11.48
CA GLY A 19 -24.35 -30.02 -10.04
C GLY A 19 -23.95 -28.58 -9.84
N SER A 20 -24.70 -27.78 -9.08
CA SER A 20 -24.44 -26.34 -8.85
C SER A 20 -22.97 -26.11 -8.45
N GLU A 21 -22.13 -25.84 -9.43
CA GLU A 21 -20.75 -25.41 -9.18
C GLU A 21 -20.81 -23.97 -8.66
N SER A 22 -20.21 -23.71 -7.49
CA SER A 22 -20.03 -22.36 -6.94
C SER A 22 -19.24 -21.50 -7.91
N PHE A 23 -19.65 -20.24 -8.11
CA PHE A 23 -18.86 -19.27 -8.87
C PHE A 23 -17.64 -18.82 -8.06
N ALA A 24 -17.76 -18.73 -6.73
CA ALA A 24 -16.63 -18.51 -5.85
C ALA A 24 -15.64 -19.68 -5.94
N GLY A 25 -14.36 -19.37 -6.14
CA GLY A 25 -13.32 -20.36 -6.40
C GLY A 25 -13.16 -20.74 -7.88
N SER A 26 -14.10 -20.33 -8.74
CA SER A 26 -13.96 -20.49 -10.21
C SER A 26 -13.12 -19.36 -10.80
N GLY A 27 -12.48 -19.62 -11.96
CA GLY A 27 -11.74 -18.62 -12.72
C GLY A 27 -12.65 -17.74 -13.58
N LEU A 28 -13.71 -17.15 -13.01
CA LEU A 28 -14.55 -16.22 -13.74
C LEU A 28 -13.70 -15.07 -14.28
N GLU A 29 -13.79 -14.79 -15.58
CA GLU A 29 -13.20 -13.59 -16.19
C GLU A 29 -13.74 -12.33 -15.51
N ARG A 30 -12.90 -11.34 -15.34
CA ARG A 30 -13.32 -10.09 -14.68
C ARG A 30 -14.43 -9.40 -15.48
N VAL A 31 -15.50 -9.05 -14.80
CA VAL A 31 -16.64 -8.35 -15.43
C VAL A 31 -16.24 -6.96 -15.93
N GLU A 32 -15.21 -6.36 -15.32
CA GLU A 32 -14.65 -5.07 -15.68
C GLU A 32 -13.88 -5.10 -17.01
N ASP A 33 -13.28 -6.24 -17.39
CA ASP A 33 -12.37 -6.34 -18.53
C ASP A 33 -13.04 -5.97 -19.86
N HIS A 34 -14.34 -6.26 -20.02
CA HIS A 34 -15.02 -5.99 -21.28
C HIS A 34 -14.98 -4.51 -21.65
N ARG A 35 -15.39 -3.62 -20.74
CA ARG A 35 -15.41 -2.17 -20.99
C ARG A 35 -14.00 -1.60 -21.15
N ILE A 36 -13.02 -2.12 -20.38
CA ILE A 36 -11.62 -1.70 -20.45
C ILE A 36 -11.00 -2.07 -21.82
N LEU A 37 -11.22 -3.30 -22.27
CA LEU A 37 -10.63 -3.81 -23.52
C LEU A 37 -11.32 -3.26 -24.79
N THR A 38 -12.60 -2.83 -24.68
CA THR A 38 -13.34 -2.26 -25.80
C THR A 38 -13.21 -0.74 -25.89
N GLY A 39 -12.54 -0.09 -24.91
CA GLY A 39 -12.41 1.37 -24.86
C GLY A 39 -13.67 2.08 -24.37
N GLU A 40 -14.52 1.39 -23.63
CA GLU A 40 -15.72 1.92 -22.98
C GLU A 40 -15.47 2.28 -21.50
N ALA A 41 -14.25 2.07 -21.01
CA ALA A 41 -13.83 2.51 -19.69
C ALA A 41 -13.76 4.04 -19.63
N GLU A 42 -14.13 4.60 -18.49
CA GLU A 42 -14.09 6.04 -18.24
C GLU A 42 -13.20 6.34 -17.03
N TYR A 43 -12.09 7.03 -17.31
CA TYR A 43 -11.12 7.47 -16.30
C TYR A 43 -11.35 8.94 -15.96
N VAL A 44 -10.83 9.40 -14.82
CA VAL A 44 -10.94 10.83 -14.44
C VAL A 44 -10.39 11.76 -15.52
N HIS A 45 -9.41 11.31 -16.28
CA HIS A 45 -8.84 12.07 -17.40
C HIS A 45 -9.83 12.27 -18.56
N ASP A 46 -10.86 11.44 -18.69
CA ASP A 46 -11.88 11.53 -19.72
C ASP A 46 -13.04 12.45 -19.29
N ILE A 47 -13.20 12.71 -18.01
CA ILE A 47 -14.25 13.58 -17.47
C ILE A 47 -13.95 15.04 -17.88
N ALA A 48 -14.87 15.65 -18.61
CA ALA A 48 -14.75 17.02 -19.07
C ALA A 48 -16.14 17.70 -19.14
N PRO A 49 -16.64 18.27 -18.04
CA PRO A 49 -17.90 19.03 -18.02
C PRO A 49 -17.89 20.19 -19.02
N GLU A 50 -19.08 20.63 -19.48
CA GLU A 50 -19.20 21.75 -20.41
C GLU A 50 -18.68 23.05 -19.76
N GLY A 51 -17.71 23.69 -20.41
CA GLY A 51 -17.10 24.93 -19.92
C GLY A 51 -16.00 24.73 -18.89
N CYS A 52 -15.56 23.49 -18.68
CA CYS A 52 -14.47 23.15 -17.78
C CYS A 52 -13.19 23.93 -18.13
N LEU A 53 -12.57 24.53 -17.13
CA LEU A 53 -11.27 25.18 -17.22
C LEU A 53 -10.16 24.22 -16.78
N HIS A 54 -8.91 24.54 -17.13
CA HIS A 54 -7.77 23.71 -16.86
C HIS A 54 -6.78 24.39 -15.92
N MET A 55 -6.33 23.67 -14.92
CA MET A 55 -5.33 24.14 -13.98
C MET A 55 -3.95 23.56 -14.33
N ALA A 56 -2.92 24.38 -14.18
CA ALA A 56 -1.52 23.96 -14.20
C ALA A 56 -0.79 24.55 -12.96
N LEU A 57 0.30 23.90 -12.52
CA LEU A 57 1.03 24.26 -11.32
C LEU A 57 2.45 24.75 -11.63
N LEU A 58 2.81 25.92 -11.09
CA LEU A 58 4.20 26.32 -11.03
C LEU A 58 4.90 25.59 -9.90
N ARG A 59 5.92 24.81 -10.25
CA ARG A 59 6.71 24.03 -9.28
C ARG A 59 8.11 24.61 -9.14
N THR A 60 8.62 24.65 -7.90
CA THR A 60 10.00 25.10 -7.67
C THR A 60 11.04 24.14 -8.20
N THR A 61 12.17 24.72 -8.65
CA THR A 61 13.39 23.96 -8.96
C THR A 61 14.42 24.00 -7.83
N HIS A 62 14.08 24.64 -6.70
CA HIS A 62 14.95 24.74 -5.53
C HIS A 62 14.59 23.66 -4.51
N PRO A 63 15.57 22.90 -4.00
CA PRO A 63 15.34 21.89 -2.95
C PRO A 63 15.05 22.53 -1.58
N HIS A 64 15.61 23.72 -1.32
CA HIS A 64 15.39 24.47 -0.09
C HIS A 64 15.65 25.96 -0.36
N ALA A 65 14.61 26.78 -0.23
CA ALA A 65 14.72 28.23 -0.42
C ALA A 65 13.57 28.97 0.27
N THR A 66 13.85 30.21 0.70
CA THR A 66 12.83 31.16 1.08
C THR A 66 12.24 31.82 -0.16
N ILE A 67 10.94 32.02 -0.22
CA ILE A 67 10.24 32.78 -1.25
C ILE A 67 10.25 34.26 -0.85
N GLU A 68 11.04 35.09 -1.54
CA GLU A 68 11.12 36.52 -1.27
C GLU A 68 9.96 37.29 -1.91
N SER A 69 9.53 36.88 -3.11
CA SER A 69 8.37 37.44 -3.81
C SER A 69 7.90 36.56 -4.94
N ILE A 70 6.61 36.67 -5.28
CA ILE A 70 5.99 36.07 -6.45
C ILE A 70 5.31 37.19 -7.25
N ASP A 71 5.74 37.44 -8.48
CA ASP A 71 5.12 38.38 -9.41
C ASP A 71 4.26 37.64 -10.43
N THR A 72 2.95 37.67 -10.25
CA THR A 72 1.94 37.03 -11.09
C THR A 72 1.35 37.98 -12.14
N SER A 73 1.82 39.24 -12.21
CA SER A 73 1.18 40.29 -13.00
C SER A 73 1.11 39.99 -14.51
N ALA A 74 2.15 39.35 -15.08
CA ALA A 74 2.15 38.96 -16.48
C ALA A 74 1.22 37.78 -16.75
N ALA A 75 1.18 36.78 -15.89
CA ALA A 75 0.28 35.64 -15.99
C ALA A 75 -1.20 36.06 -15.92
N VAL A 76 -1.53 36.99 -15.01
CA VAL A 76 -2.90 37.56 -14.92
C VAL A 76 -3.30 38.35 -16.16
N GLU A 77 -2.33 38.96 -16.87
CA GLU A 77 -2.59 39.69 -18.14
C GLU A 77 -2.63 38.74 -19.38
N HIS A 78 -2.33 37.45 -19.20
CA HIS A 78 -2.43 36.48 -20.29
C HIS A 78 -3.89 36.35 -20.78
N PRO A 79 -4.17 36.42 -22.10
CA PRO A 79 -5.54 36.57 -22.62
C PRO A 79 -6.50 35.41 -22.30
N ASP A 80 -5.98 34.24 -22.08
CA ASP A 80 -6.74 33.00 -21.80
C ASP A 80 -6.65 32.55 -20.32
N CYS A 81 -5.95 33.33 -19.47
CA CYS A 81 -5.90 33.12 -18.03
C CYS A 81 -7.15 33.66 -17.34
N GLU A 82 -7.79 32.84 -16.50
CA GLU A 82 -9.00 33.19 -15.76
C GLU A 82 -8.73 33.40 -14.27
N LEU A 83 -7.71 32.71 -13.70
CA LEU A 83 -7.35 32.81 -12.28
C LEU A 83 -5.87 32.46 -12.08
N VAL A 84 -5.22 33.16 -11.15
CA VAL A 84 -3.91 32.78 -10.59
C VAL A 84 -4.05 32.73 -9.10
N LEU A 85 -3.54 31.65 -8.48
CA LEU A 85 -3.50 31.44 -7.03
C LEU A 85 -2.06 31.30 -6.56
N THR A 86 -1.76 31.91 -5.41
CA THR A 86 -0.50 31.72 -4.68
C THR A 86 -0.78 31.24 -3.27
N GLY A 87 0.24 30.79 -2.54
CA GLY A 87 0.08 30.39 -1.14
C GLY A 87 -0.49 31.50 -0.25
N ALA A 88 -0.17 32.77 -0.57
CA ALA A 88 -0.72 33.92 0.17
C ALA A 88 -2.24 34.09 -0.03
N ASP A 89 -2.74 33.81 -1.24
CA ASP A 89 -4.18 33.86 -1.52
C ASP A 89 -4.95 32.77 -0.75
N LEU A 90 -4.34 31.58 -0.62
CA LEU A 90 -4.97 30.48 0.12
C LEU A 90 -5.12 30.77 1.61
N GLN A 91 -4.18 31.49 2.22
CA GLN A 91 -4.21 31.82 3.66
C GLN A 91 -5.36 32.77 4.03
N GLU A 92 -5.97 33.46 3.07
CA GLU A 92 -7.07 34.38 3.37
C GLU A 92 -8.38 33.65 3.67
N ASP A 93 -8.67 32.52 2.97
CA ASP A 93 -10.00 31.91 2.97
C ASP A 93 -9.99 30.41 3.34
N TYR A 94 -8.82 29.73 3.37
CA TYR A 94 -8.70 28.28 3.56
C TYR A 94 -7.76 27.93 4.71
N TYR A 95 -7.51 26.63 4.93
CA TYR A 95 -6.71 26.10 6.02
C TYR A 95 -5.52 25.28 5.51
N PRO A 96 -4.45 25.10 6.31
CA PRO A 96 -3.39 24.15 5.98
C PRO A 96 -3.93 22.72 5.94
N MET A 97 -3.34 21.89 5.11
CA MET A 97 -3.66 20.47 5.05
C MET A 97 -3.23 19.80 6.36
N PRO A 98 -4.05 18.89 6.91
CA PRO A 98 -3.65 18.07 8.06
C PRO A 98 -2.40 17.25 7.75
N CYS A 99 -1.42 17.32 8.63
CA CYS A 99 -0.19 16.51 8.54
C CYS A 99 -0.21 15.32 9.51
N GLY A 100 0.54 14.27 9.18
CA GLY A 100 0.64 13.07 9.99
C GLY A 100 1.41 13.22 11.31
N LEU A 101 2.09 14.34 11.52
CA LEU A 101 2.77 14.68 12.78
C LEU A 101 2.36 16.09 13.24
N PRO A 102 2.25 16.34 14.54
CA PRO A 102 1.90 17.64 15.07
C PRO A 102 3.01 18.68 14.87
N GLY A 103 2.61 19.95 14.72
CA GLY A 103 3.56 21.07 14.60
C GLY A 103 3.93 21.45 13.17
N PHE A 104 3.40 20.75 12.18
CA PHE A 104 3.57 21.07 10.76
C PHE A 104 2.35 21.81 10.23
N GLU A 105 2.59 22.80 9.37
CA GLU A 105 1.57 23.55 8.64
C GLU A 105 1.87 23.47 7.14
N GLU A 106 1.29 22.50 6.45
CA GLU A 106 1.45 22.30 5.01
C GLU A 106 0.30 22.97 4.27
N TRP A 107 0.61 23.89 3.37
CA TRP A 107 -0.36 24.52 2.49
C TRP A 107 -0.37 23.84 1.12
N SER A 108 -1.51 23.85 0.44
CA SER A 108 -1.61 23.26 -0.90
C SER A 108 -0.69 23.94 -1.93
N LEU A 109 -0.28 25.21 -1.69
CA LEU A 109 0.80 25.92 -2.38
C LEU A 109 1.77 26.47 -1.34
N ALA A 110 3.07 26.41 -1.61
CA ALA A 110 4.09 26.96 -0.72
C ALA A 110 3.87 28.46 -0.45
N VAL A 111 4.02 28.86 0.83
CA VAL A 111 3.73 30.23 1.26
C VAL A 111 5.00 31.08 1.36
N ASP A 112 5.92 30.72 2.24
CA ASP A 112 7.13 31.49 2.56
C ASP A 112 8.42 30.74 2.26
N ARG A 113 8.34 29.42 2.07
CA ARG A 113 9.50 28.57 1.86
C ARG A 113 9.14 27.33 1.02
N VAL A 114 10.05 26.94 0.14
CA VAL A 114 10.02 25.66 -0.55
C VAL A 114 11.03 24.71 0.08
N ARG A 115 10.66 23.41 0.16
CA ARG A 115 11.40 22.41 0.91
C ARG A 115 11.83 21.21 0.09
N PHE A 116 11.34 21.07 -1.16
CA PHE A 116 11.81 20.05 -2.09
C PHE A 116 11.61 20.51 -3.54
N VAL A 117 12.40 19.94 -4.45
CA VAL A 117 12.25 20.21 -5.89
C VAL A 117 10.93 19.62 -6.39
N GLY A 118 10.10 20.45 -7.01
CA GLY A 118 8.77 20.05 -7.46
C GLY A 118 7.61 20.49 -6.55
N GLU A 119 7.90 21.13 -5.41
CA GLU A 119 6.86 21.67 -4.53
C GLU A 119 6.07 22.78 -5.25
N PRO A 120 4.71 22.73 -5.26
CA PRO A 120 3.89 23.72 -5.94
C PRO A 120 3.96 25.09 -5.25
N VAL A 121 4.14 26.16 -6.04
CA VAL A 121 4.27 27.55 -5.56
C VAL A 121 3.10 28.42 -6.00
N ALA A 122 2.58 28.18 -7.20
CA ALA A 122 1.42 28.88 -7.73
C ALA A 122 0.59 27.95 -8.63
N ALA A 123 -0.69 28.29 -8.79
CA ALA A 123 -1.59 27.61 -9.71
C ALA A 123 -2.18 28.62 -10.68
N VAL A 124 -2.28 28.25 -11.96
CA VAL A 124 -2.95 29.04 -13.00
C VAL A 124 -4.12 28.23 -13.56
N VAL A 125 -5.27 28.88 -13.68
CA VAL A 125 -6.44 28.30 -14.34
C VAL A 125 -6.70 29.07 -15.63
N ALA A 126 -6.82 28.34 -16.73
CA ALA A 126 -7.03 28.92 -18.06
C ALA A 126 -8.06 28.14 -18.87
N THR A 127 -8.38 28.66 -20.07
CA THR A 127 -9.39 28.09 -20.96
C THR A 127 -9.04 26.69 -21.49
N ASP A 128 -7.77 26.36 -21.55
CA ASP A 128 -7.26 25.01 -21.84
C ASP A 128 -5.90 24.80 -21.17
N ARG A 129 -5.43 23.53 -21.17
CA ARG A 129 -4.17 23.14 -20.54
C ARG A 129 -2.96 23.91 -21.06
N TYR A 130 -2.87 24.12 -22.38
CA TYR A 130 -1.71 24.79 -22.99
C TYR A 130 -1.64 26.28 -22.59
N ALA A 131 -2.82 26.94 -22.52
CA ALA A 131 -2.89 28.31 -22.05
C ALA A 131 -2.50 28.43 -20.58
N ALA A 132 -2.85 27.44 -19.73
CA ALA A 132 -2.45 27.41 -18.33
C ALA A 132 -0.92 27.21 -18.19
N GLU A 133 -0.33 26.31 -18.96
CA GLU A 133 1.13 26.06 -19.01
C GLU A 133 1.90 27.27 -19.56
N ASP A 134 1.40 27.93 -20.63
CA ASP A 134 2.01 29.15 -21.17
C ASP A 134 1.96 30.31 -20.15
N ALA A 135 0.87 30.47 -19.40
CA ALA A 135 0.74 31.52 -18.41
C ALA A 135 1.59 31.27 -17.13
N ILE A 136 1.85 30.03 -16.77
CA ILE A 136 2.79 29.69 -15.68
C ILE A 136 4.19 30.18 -15.98
N ASP A 137 4.65 30.08 -17.21
CA ASP A 137 5.97 30.55 -17.63
C ASP A 137 6.14 32.08 -17.50
N GLU A 138 5.05 32.82 -17.36
CA GLU A 138 5.03 34.28 -17.13
C GLU A 138 5.08 34.68 -15.66
N ILE A 139 5.08 33.72 -14.71
CA ILE A 139 5.21 34.01 -13.27
C ILE A 139 6.70 34.08 -12.91
N ASP A 140 7.11 35.18 -12.25
CA ASP A 140 8.49 35.36 -11.77
C ASP A 140 8.54 35.19 -10.24
N VAL A 141 9.41 34.29 -9.79
CA VAL A 141 9.58 34.01 -8.35
C VAL A 141 11.03 34.32 -7.94
N ASP A 142 11.19 35.16 -6.95
CA ASP A 142 12.50 35.47 -6.36
C ASP A 142 12.74 34.62 -5.11
N TYR A 143 13.85 33.87 -5.11
CA TYR A 143 14.21 32.91 -4.08
C TYR A 143 15.52 33.28 -3.39
N GLU A 144 15.59 33.14 -2.05
CA GLU A 144 16.85 33.06 -1.33
C GLU A 144 17.16 31.58 -1.02
N THR A 145 18.17 31.02 -1.72
CA THR A 145 18.55 29.61 -1.60
C THR A 145 19.14 29.31 -0.23
N LEU A 146 18.72 28.20 0.37
CA LEU A 146 19.18 27.64 1.64
C LEU A 146 19.96 26.36 1.42
N GLU A 147 20.72 25.90 2.43
CA GLU A 147 21.42 24.62 2.39
C GLU A 147 20.41 23.48 2.51
N PRO A 148 20.39 22.49 1.60
CA PRO A 148 19.49 21.36 1.71
C PRO A 148 20.07 20.22 2.58
N VAL A 149 19.23 19.51 3.29
CA VAL A 149 19.50 18.24 3.96
C VAL A 149 19.05 17.10 3.04
N VAL A 150 20.00 16.29 2.55
CA VAL A 150 19.71 15.25 1.53
C VAL A 150 20.00 13.84 2.06
N ASP A 151 21.09 13.65 2.79
CA ASP A 151 21.39 12.36 3.42
C ASP A 151 20.55 12.21 4.71
N PRO A 152 19.80 11.13 4.88
CA PRO A 152 19.02 10.90 6.10
C PRO A 152 19.91 10.82 7.37
N ARG A 153 21.17 10.45 7.22
CA ARG A 153 22.12 10.43 8.36
C ARG A 153 22.55 11.84 8.78
N ASP A 154 22.66 12.77 7.83
CA ASP A 154 22.95 14.18 8.13
C ASP A 154 21.78 14.85 8.85
N ALA A 155 20.54 14.37 8.62
CA ALA A 155 19.36 14.88 9.31
C ALA A 155 19.39 14.62 10.83
N LEU A 156 20.05 13.57 11.28
CA LEU A 156 20.17 13.22 12.71
C LEU A 156 20.98 14.25 13.51
N ASP A 157 21.84 15.02 12.88
CA ASP A 157 22.74 15.99 13.55
C ASP A 157 22.11 17.37 13.76
N ASP A 158 20.93 17.66 13.17
CA ASP A 158 20.18 18.94 13.25
C ASP A 158 21.05 20.19 12.92
N GLU A 159 22.08 20.05 12.07
CA GLU A 159 22.95 21.20 11.70
C GLU A 159 22.18 22.25 10.85
N THR A 160 21.27 21.78 9.97
CA THR A 160 20.35 22.61 9.17
C THR A 160 18.92 22.14 9.44
N ILE A 161 18.08 23.01 9.99
CA ILE A 161 16.69 22.68 10.32
C ILE A 161 15.77 23.03 9.15
N ILE A 162 14.99 22.05 8.67
CA ILE A 162 14.07 22.18 7.53
C ILE A 162 12.79 22.94 7.96
N HIS A 163 12.27 22.62 9.16
CA HIS A 163 11.11 23.26 9.76
C HIS A 163 11.50 23.93 11.08
N GLU A 164 11.74 25.24 11.04
CA GLU A 164 12.20 26.00 12.21
C GLU A 164 11.20 25.98 13.39
N ASP A 165 9.89 25.89 13.07
CA ASP A 165 8.82 25.83 14.07
C ASP A 165 8.78 24.47 14.79
N VAL A 166 9.19 23.40 14.13
CA VAL A 166 9.36 22.05 14.71
C VAL A 166 10.67 21.98 15.51
N GLY A 167 11.74 22.56 14.99
CA GLY A 167 13.01 22.76 15.69
C GLY A 167 13.94 21.54 15.70
N THR A 168 13.59 20.47 14.97
CA THR A 168 14.43 19.29 14.75
C THR A 168 14.09 18.64 13.42
N ASN A 169 15.03 17.92 12.84
CA ASN A 169 14.80 17.06 11.67
C ASN A 169 14.47 15.62 12.06
N VAL A 170 14.42 15.28 13.35
CA VAL A 170 13.99 13.98 13.90
C VAL A 170 12.73 14.18 14.72
N PRO A 171 11.56 14.43 14.09
CA PRO A 171 10.33 14.78 14.81
C PRO A 171 9.68 13.60 15.54
N ASP A 172 10.07 12.37 15.22
CA ASP A 172 9.52 11.16 15.84
C ASP A 172 10.52 10.00 15.83
N GLY A 173 10.42 9.12 16.81
CA GLY A 173 11.18 7.90 16.95
C GLY A 173 10.74 7.13 18.19
N GLU A 174 10.71 5.79 18.11
CA GLU A 174 10.26 4.95 19.22
C GLU A 174 10.99 3.60 19.23
N GLU A 175 11.31 3.11 20.44
CA GLU A 175 11.89 1.79 20.67
C GLU A 175 10.83 0.84 21.26
N PHE A 176 10.70 -0.34 20.67
CA PHE A 176 9.87 -1.43 21.16
C PHE A 176 10.75 -2.62 21.53
N VAL A 177 10.58 -3.13 22.74
CA VAL A 177 11.34 -4.29 23.24
C VAL A 177 10.39 -5.38 23.69
N PHE A 178 10.50 -6.54 23.08
CA PHE A 178 9.72 -7.72 23.37
C PHE A 178 10.64 -8.84 23.89
N GLY A 179 10.22 -9.55 24.92
CA GLY A 179 11.00 -10.61 25.55
C GLY A 179 12.23 -10.07 26.32
N ASP A 180 13.29 -10.88 26.43
CA ASP A 180 14.55 -10.53 27.09
C ASP A 180 15.71 -10.52 26.09
N VAL A 181 15.78 -9.41 25.33
CA VAL A 181 16.75 -9.22 24.24
C VAL A 181 18.19 -9.29 24.77
N GLU A 182 18.46 -8.63 25.91
CA GLU A 182 19.80 -8.60 26.49
C GLU A 182 20.29 -9.99 26.89
N GLU A 183 19.42 -10.84 27.49
CA GLU A 183 19.74 -12.23 27.85
C GLU A 183 19.93 -13.06 26.57
N ALA A 184 19.06 -12.93 25.56
CA ALA A 184 19.15 -13.65 24.29
C ALA A 184 20.48 -13.38 23.56
N PHE A 185 20.90 -12.11 23.51
CA PHE A 185 22.16 -11.71 22.87
C PHE A 185 23.40 -12.09 23.69
N ALA A 186 23.29 -12.14 25.03
CA ALA A 186 24.39 -12.55 25.89
C ALA A 186 24.62 -14.08 25.90
N ASP A 187 23.57 -14.86 25.72
CA ASP A 187 23.59 -16.32 25.79
C ASP A 187 23.79 -16.99 24.41
N ALA A 188 23.62 -16.27 23.31
CA ALA A 188 23.85 -16.77 21.96
C ALA A 188 25.33 -17.10 21.70
N ASP A 189 25.60 -18.15 20.93
CA ASP A 189 26.97 -18.53 20.52
C ASP A 189 27.59 -17.47 19.60
N ARG A 190 26.77 -16.78 18.79
CA ARG A 190 27.17 -15.72 17.84
C ARG A 190 26.16 -14.57 17.77
N VAL A 191 26.69 -13.41 17.45
CA VAL A 191 25.92 -12.22 17.08
C VAL A 191 26.37 -11.77 15.70
N ILE A 192 25.44 -11.78 14.73
CA ILE A 192 25.68 -11.28 13.39
C ILE A 192 25.17 -9.85 13.34
N GLU A 193 25.97 -8.92 12.85
CA GLU A 193 25.65 -7.49 12.81
C GLU A 193 25.94 -6.96 11.40
N ARG A 194 24.95 -6.31 10.75
CA ARG A 194 25.06 -5.76 9.39
C ARG A 194 24.26 -4.49 9.23
N GLU A 195 24.73 -3.65 8.31
CA GLU A 195 23.99 -2.49 7.81
C GLU A 195 23.37 -2.83 6.45
N TYR A 196 22.12 -2.39 6.22
CA TYR A 196 21.39 -2.58 4.97
C TYR A 196 20.72 -1.30 4.56
N SER A 197 20.60 -1.08 3.23
CA SER A 197 19.94 0.09 2.67
C SER A 197 18.81 -0.30 1.73
N TRP A 198 17.70 0.39 1.88
CA TRP A 198 16.55 0.30 0.97
C TRP A 198 16.37 1.63 0.24
N GLY A 199 16.44 1.61 -1.11
CA GLY A 199 16.31 2.82 -1.94
C GLY A 199 14.89 3.36 -2.00
N ARG A 200 14.75 4.66 -2.27
CA ARG A 200 13.48 5.34 -2.48
C ARG A 200 12.89 4.95 -3.83
N ILE A 201 11.65 4.49 -3.85
CA ILE A 201 10.91 4.03 -5.04
C ILE A 201 9.48 4.56 -5.06
N SER A 202 8.70 4.28 -6.12
CA SER A 202 7.28 4.63 -6.22
C SER A 202 6.48 3.57 -6.95
N GLY A 203 5.18 3.51 -6.69
CA GLY A 203 4.25 2.65 -7.40
C GLY A 203 4.00 3.03 -8.86
N VAL A 204 4.30 4.24 -9.25
CA VAL A 204 4.22 4.80 -10.62
C VAL A 204 3.01 4.26 -11.42
N PRO A 205 1.76 4.50 -10.97
CA PRO A 205 0.59 4.06 -11.71
C PRO A 205 0.58 4.64 -13.12
N LEU A 206 0.08 3.90 -14.11
CA LEU A 206 0.07 4.37 -15.51
C LEU A 206 -0.80 5.62 -15.68
N GLU A 207 -1.94 5.68 -15.01
CA GLU A 207 -2.74 6.90 -14.87
C GLU A 207 -2.14 7.74 -13.74
N THR A 208 -1.77 8.98 -14.03
CA THR A 208 -1.31 9.96 -13.04
C THR A 208 -2.48 10.53 -12.22
N ALA A 209 -2.21 11.42 -11.27
CA ALA A 209 -3.26 12.11 -10.54
C ALA A 209 -4.15 12.92 -11.47
N GLY A 210 -5.45 12.86 -11.24
CA GLY A 210 -6.45 13.62 -11.99
C GLY A 210 -7.59 14.05 -11.08
N VAL A 211 -8.07 15.27 -11.28
CA VAL A 211 -9.16 15.87 -10.50
C VAL A 211 -10.02 16.75 -11.41
N VAL A 212 -11.34 16.71 -11.24
CA VAL A 212 -12.28 17.69 -11.76
C VAL A 212 -13.16 18.13 -10.59
N ALA A 213 -13.10 19.39 -10.20
CA ALA A 213 -13.86 19.92 -9.08
C ALA A 213 -14.86 20.99 -9.54
N GLU A 214 -16.07 20.96 -9.00
CA GLU A 214 -17.13 21.93 -9.22
C GLU A 214 -17.71 22.39 -7.87
N TYR A 215 -17.81 23.69 -7.67
CA TYR A 215 -18.50 24.28 -6.54
C TYR A 215 -19.92 24.66 -6.91
N ASP A 216 -20.90 24.14 -6.19
CA ASP A 216 -22.30 24.54 -6.32
C ASP A 216 -22.63 25.70 -5.37
N ALA A 217 -22.74 26.89 -5.94
CA ALA A 217 -23.06 28.11 -5.17
C ALA A 217 -24.52 28.14 -4.66
N GLU A 218 -25.45 27.30 -5.17
CA GLU A 218 -26.82 27.23 -4.73
C GLU A 218 -26.94 26.40 -3.44
N ASP A 219 -26.26 25.24 -3.42
CA ASP A 219 -26.23 24.32 -2.29
C ASP A 219 -25.04 24.57 -1.35
N ASP A 220 -24.06 25.43 -1.74
CA ASP A 220 -22.83 25.74 -1.02
C ASP A 220 -22.03 24.48 -0.70
N SER A 221 -21.72 23.71 -1.75
CA SER A 221 -21.09 22.38 -1.67
C SER A 221 -20.12 22.12 -2.81
N PHE A 222 -19.29 21.09 -2.68
CA PHE A 222 -18.31 20.68 -3.68
C PHE A 222 -18.60 19.27 -4.16
N GLY A 223 -18.55 19.06 -5.48
CA GLY A 223 -18.42 17.77 -6.15
C GLY A 223 -17.03 17.65 -6.74
N ILE A 224 -16.32 16.58 -6.43
CA ILE A 224 -14.93 16.37 -6.82
C ILE A 224 -14.77 14.98 -7.42
N ASP A 225 -14.75 14.90 -8.76
CA ASP A 225 -14.35 13.68 -9.46
C ASP A 225 -12.83 13.55 -9.39
N CYS A 226 -12.31 12.46 -8.83
CA CYS A 226 -10.86 12.26 -8.68
C CYS A 226 -10.50 10.77 -8.63
N ASN A 227 -9.27 10.44 -9.00
CA ASN A 227 -8.78 9.07 -8.90
C ASN A 227 -8.01 8.81 -7.60
N ILE A 228 -8.45 9.44 -6.51
CA ILE A 228 -7.90 9.24 -5.17
C ILE A 228 -8.17 7.83 -4.66
N GLN A 229 -7.19 7.25 -3.98
CA GLN A 229 -7.39 5.99 -3.26
C GLN A 229 -7.87 6.30 -1.83
N LEU A 230 -8.74 5.46 -1.28
CA LEU A 230 -9.31 5.63 0.06
C LEU A 230 -10.14 6.92 0.21
N HIS A 231 -10.98 7.21 -0.78
CA HIS A 231 -11.78 8.45 -0.83
C HIS A 231 -12.64 8.69 0.42
N THR A 232 -12.99 7.66 1.17
CA THR A 232 -13.76 7.74 2.41
C THR A 232 -12.91 7.84 3.67
N LEU A 233 -11.58 7.63 3.56
CA LEU A 233 -10.65 7.77 4.68
C LEU A 233 -9.92 9.11 4.66
N VAL A 234 -9.66 9.65 3.46
CA VAL A 234 -8.87 10.88 3.26
C VAL A 234 -9.71 12.10 2.89
N ASP A 235 -11.03 11.96 2.87
CA ASP A 235 -11.93 13.08 2.61
C ASP A 235 -11.87 14.14 3.72
N ASP A 236 -11.54 13.76 4.96
CA ASP A 236 -11.31 14.66 6.08
C ASP A 236 -10.22 15.70 5.76
N THR A 237 -9.12 15.29 5.11
CA THR A 237 -8.07 16.20 4.68
C THR A 237 -8.60 17.26 3.70
N VAL A 238 -9.51 16.87 2.82
CA VAL A 238 -10.09 17.81 1.84
C VAL A 238 -11.09 18.74 2.48
N TYR A 239 -12.07 18.25 3.25
CA TYR A 239 -13.09 19.10 3.84
C TYR A 239 -12.52 19.99 4.97
N GLU A 240 -11.53 19.55 5.74
CA GLU A 240 -10.86 20.39 6.74
C GLU A 240 -10.06 21.50 6.09
N THR A 241 -9.32 21.21 5.00
CA THR A 241 -8.54 22.20 4.25
C THR A 241 -9.44 23.25 3.59
N LEU A 242 -10.60 22.84 3.07
CA LEU A 242 -11.61 23.75 2.51
C LEU A 242 -12.38 24.52 3.62
N GLY A 243 -12.41 24.00 4.84
CA GLY A 243 -13.18 24.57 5.95
C GLY A 243 -14.69 24.29 5.86
N TYR A 244 -15.07 23.18 5.22
CA TYR A 244 -16.46 22.76 5.01
C TYR A 244 -16.79 21.51 5.83
N PRO A 245 -18.05 21.30 6.20
CA PRO A 245 -18.45 20.06 6.84
C PRO A 245 -18.52 18.91 5.82
N PRO A 246 -18.27 17.65 6.23
CA PRO A 246 -18.13 16.50 5.33
C PRO A 246 -19.34 16.28 4.39
N GLU A 247 -20.56 16.54 4.84
CA GLU A 247 -21.76 16.40 4.03
C GLU A 247 -21.87 17.40 2.86
N ARG A 248 -20.94 18.32 2.74
CA ARG A 248 -20.87 19.33 1.67
C ARG A 248 -19.68 19.17 0.74
N VAL A 249 -18.85 18.16 0.96
CA VAL A 249 -17.71 17.84 0.10
C VAL A 249 -17.81 16.39 -0.30
N SER A 250 -18.14 16.13 -1.57
CA SER A 250 -18.25 14.79 -2.11
C SER A 250 -17.02 14.48 -2.97
N LEU A 251 -16.35 13.38 -2.66
CA LEU A 251 -15.33 12.78 -3.52
C LEU A 251 -15.98 11.63 -4.30
N ASP A 252 -15.94 11.68 -5.61
CA ASP A 252 -16.44 10.65 -6.51
C ASP A 252 -15.26 10.02 -7.28
N VAL A 253 -15.11 8.70 -7.13
CA VAL A 253 -14.05 7.95 -7.81
C VAL A 253 -14.65 7.20 -8.99
N PRO A 254 -14.17 7.44 -10.23
CA PRO A 254 -14.68 6.74 -11.41
C PRO A 254 -14.58 5.22 -11.24
N ALA A 255 -15.46 4.51 -11.95
CA ALA A 255 -15.48 3.04 -11.92
C ALA A 255 -14.16 2.41 -12.41
N ASP A 256 -13.39 3.16 -13.19
CA ASP A 256 -12.12 2.73 -13.77
C ASP A 256 -10.98 3.66 -13.34
N VAL A 257 -10.01 3.10 -12.60
CA VAL A 257 -8.80 3.79 -12.14
C VAL A 257 -7.58 3.07 -12.68
N GLY A 258 -6.67 3.80 -13.31
CA GLY A 258 -5.47 3.29 -13.97
C GLY A 258 -4.31 2.95 -13.03
N GLY A 259 -4.62 2.30 -11.89
CA GLY A 259 -3.68 1.93 -10.84
C GLY A 259 -3.55 3.02 -9.78
N SER A 260 -3.18 2.59 -8.58
CA SER A 260 -2.86 3.49 -7.46
C SER A 260 -1.68 2.94 -6.63
N PHE A 261 -1.74 1.69 -6.21
CA PHE A 261 -0.72 0.99 -5.41
C PHE A 261 -0.41 1.65 -4.05
N GLY A 262 -1.29 2.54 -3.59
CA GLY A 262 -1.12 3.35 -2.39
C GLY A 262 -0.72 4.81 -2.68
N THR A 263 -0.08 5.10 -3.80
CA THR A 263 0.49 6.43 -4.07
C THR A 263 -0.57 7.51 -4.23
N LYS A 264 -1.75 7.19 -4.76
CA LYS A 264 -2.83 8.16 -4.96
C LYS A 264 -3.61 8.51 -3.67
N ILE A 265 -3.21 8.03 -2.50
CA ILE A 265 -3.73 8.52 -1.22
C ILE A 265 -3.34 10.00 -1.01
N ALA A 266 -2.18 10.41 -1.49
CA ALA A 266 -1.63 11.75 -1.27
C ALA A 266 -2.11 12.83 -2.28
N ILE A 267 -3.05 12.53 -3.19
CA ILE A 267 -3.50 13.52 -4.20
C ILE A 267 -4.51 14.54 -3.67
N HIS A 268 -4.82 14.54 -2.38
CA HIS A 268 -5.74 15.48 -1.73
C HIS A 268 -5.37 16.95 -1.98
N ARG A 269 -4.07 17.28 -2.10
CA ARG A 269 -3.58 18.62 -2.48
C ARG A 269 -4.25 19.12 -3.78
N TYR A 270 -4.33 18.27 -4.78
CA TYR A 270 -4.91 18.64 -6.07
C TYR A 270 -6.43 18.74 -6.02
N CYS A 271 -7.08 17.90 -5.19
CA CYS A 271 -8.50 18.00 -4.91
C CYS A 271 -8.83 19.36 -4.28
N CYS A 272 -8.06 19.77 -3.27
CA CYS A 272 -8.21 21.08 -2.62
C CYS A 272 -8.01 22.24 -3.59
N LEU A 273 -6.92 22.23 -4.38
CA LEU A 273 -6.61 23.33 -5.30
C LEU A 273 -7.67 23.50 -6.39
N ALA A 274 -8.14 22.39 -6.98
CA ALA A 274 -9.19 22.44 -7.99
C ALA A 274 -10.53 22.94 -7.42
N ALA A 275 -10.89 22.52 -6.20
CA ALA A 275 -12.09 22.95 -5.49
C ALA A 275 -12.02 24.44 -5.14
N MET A 276 -10.90 24.90 -4.58
CA MET A 276 -10.66 26.32 -4.27
C MET A 276 -10.74 27.21 -5.51
N ALA A 277 -10.14 26.75 -6.62
CA ALA A 277 -10.19 27.46 -7.90
C ALA A 277 -11.62 27.54 -8.45
N SER A 278 -12.38 26.44 -8.43
CA SER A 278 -13.79 26.43 -8.88
C SER A 278 -14.64 27.39 -8.02
N GLN A 279 -14.45 27.40 -6.72
CA GLN A 279 -15.17 28.32 -5.82
C GLN A 279 -14.90 29.80 -6.15
N GLN A 280 -13.62 30.15 -6.38
CA GLN A 280 -13.25 31.52 -6.75
C GLN A 280 -13.71 31.92 -8.15
N LEU A 281 -14.03 30.95 -9.01
CA LEU A 281 -14.58 31.13 -10.34
C LEU A 281 -16.11 31.00 -10.38
N ASP A 282 -16.80 31.23 -9.25
CA ASP A 282 -18.25 31.19 -9.14
C ASP A 282 -18.88 29.84 -9.59
N GLY A 283 -18.16 28.72 -9.39
CA GLY A 283 -18.62 27.36 -9.67
C GLY A 283 -18.33 26.84 -11.08
N ILE A 284 -17.42 27.47 -11.83
CA ILE A 284 -16.97 26.89 -13.10
C ILE A 284 -16.12 25.65 -12.78
N PRO A 285 -16.41 24.49 -13.42
CA PRO A 285 -15.60 23.29 -13.19
C PRO A 285 -14.12 23.51 -13.53
N VAL A 286 -13.21 23.05 -12.66
CA VAL A 286 -11.76 23.14 -12.85
C VAL A 286 -11.15 21.76 -12.87
N LYS A 287 -10.38 21.46 -13.92
CA LYS A 287 -9.68 20.18 -14.12
C LYS A 287 -8.18 20.33 -13.94
N PHE A 288 -7.59 19.45 -13.18
CA PHE A 288 -6.15 19.23 -13.11
C PHE A 288 -5.81 17.81 -13.56
N VAL A 289 -4.79 17.65 -14.36
CA VAL A 289 -4.21 16.37 -14.75
C VAL A 289 -2.69 16.51 -14.65
N GLU A 290 -2.13 15.79 -13.70
CA GLU A 290 -0.69 15.73 -13.49
C GLU A 290 0.03 15.09 -14.68
N ASP A 291 1.14 15.65 -15.13
CA ASP A 291 1.98 14.97 -16.09
C ASP A 291 2.98 14.01 -15.41
N ARG A 292 3.68 13.19 -16.22
CA ARG A 292 4.59 12.17 -15.65
C ARG A 292 5.86 12.78 -15.04
N VAL A 293 6.32 13.91 -15.52
CA VAL A 293 7.50 14.60 -14.96
C VAL A 293 7.13 15.20 -13.61
N GLU A 294 5.97 15.85 -13.51
CA GLU A 294 5.42 16.34 -12.24
C GLU A 294 5.27 15.21 -11.23
N ASN A 295 4.68 14.08 -11.66
CA ASN A 295 4.46 12.89 -10.83
C ASN A 295 5.77 12.33 -10.26
N LEU A 296 6.80 12.15 -11.07
CA LEU A 296 8.07 11.59 -10.62
C LEU A 296 8.91 12.58 -9.79
N GLN A 297 8.77 13.87 -10.05
CA GLN A 297 9.60 14.91 -9.43
C GLN A 297 9.02 15.40 -8.08
N GLY A 298 7.71 15.60 -8.01
CA GLY A 298 7.10 16.30 -6.89
C GLY A 298 5.64 15.94 -6.62
N GLY A 299 5.17 14.77 -7.09
CA GLY A 299 3.79 14.34 -6.94
C GLY A 299 3.44 13.74 -5.57
N ASP A 300 4.30 13.87 -4.56
CA ASP A 300 4.12 13.28 -3.22
C ASP A 300 3.86 11.75 -3.26
N MET A 301 4.52 11.05 -4.18
CA MET A 301 4.26 9.63 -4.50
C MET A 301 5.45 8.71 -4.26
N HIS A 302 6.45 9.14 -3.50
CA HIS A 302 7.60 8.30 -3.17
C HIS A 302 7.31 7.39 -1.97
N SER A 303 7.94 6.20 -1.96
CA SER A 303 7.90 5.26 -0.84
C SER A 303 9.09 5.48 0.10
N SER A 304 9.21 4.64 1.14
CA SER A 304 10.30 4.68 2.12
C SER A 304 11.68 4.67 1.49
N GLN A 305 12.58 5.39 2.12
CA GLN A 305 14.01 5.15 2.04
C GLN A 305 14.50 4.82 3.45
N ARG A 306 15.16 3.68 3.65
CA ARG A 306 15.58 3.22 4.97
C ARG A 306 17.03 2.80 5.01
N GLU A 307 17.70 3.21 6.08
CA GLU A 307 19.02 2.73 6.46
C GLU A 307 18.89 1.89 7.73
N TYR A 308 19.26 0.62 7.66
CA TYR A 308 19.09 -0.37 8.73
C TYR A 308 20.41 -0.71 9.39
N GLU A 309 20.40 -0.85 10.71
CA GLU A 309 21.37 -1.59 11.51
C GLU A 309 20.65 -2.80 12.10
N THR A 310 20.98 -4.02 11.64
CA THR A 310 20.32 -5.24 12.06
C THR A 310 21.30 -6.21 12.70
N ARG A 311 20.89 -6.77 13.84
CA ARG A 311 21.67 -7.74 14.62
C ARG A 311 20.83 -9.00 14.84
N LEU A 312 21.44 -10.16 14.64
CA LEU A 312 20.82 -11.45 14.87
C LEU A 312 21.65 -12.26 15.88
N ALA A 313 21.03 -12.66 16.99
CA ALA A 313 21.60 -13.58 17.95
C ALA A 313 21.26 -15.02 17.56
N VAL A 314 22.28 -15.87 17.35
CA VAL A 314 22.11 -17.22 16.80
C VAL A 314 23.08 -18.21 17.46
N ASP A 315 22.64 -19.45 17.68
CA ASP A 315 23.49 -20.53 18.19
C ASP A 315 24.24 -21.22 17.03
N ASP A 316 25.31 -21.97 17.35
CA ASP A 316 26.12 -22.69 16.36
C ASP A 316 25.34 -23.76 15.59
N ASP A 317 24.14 -24.18 16.05
CA ASP A 317 23.27 -25.12 15.35
C ASP A 317 22.22 -24.40 14.44
N GLY A 318 22.27 -23.07 14.37
CA GLY A 318 21.39 -22.27 13.56
C GLY A 318 20.09 -21.82 14.27
N THR A 319 19.92 -22.11 15.55
CA THR A 319 18.75 -21.65 16.32
C THR A 319 18.83 -20.14 16.55
N ILE A 320 17.86 -19.37 16.07
CA ILE A 320 17.76 -17.93 16.28
C ILE A 320 17.24 -17.65 17.69
N ARG A 321 17.95 -16.83 18.45
CA ARG A 321 17.64 -16.44 19.83
C ARG A 321 16.98 -15.09 19.94
N GLY A 322 17.33 -14.16 19.06
CA GLY A 322 16.82 -12.80 19.11
C GLY A 322 17.16 -11.99 17.88
N LEU A 323 16.37 -10.97 17.65
CA LEU A 323 16.50 -9.99 16.57
C LEU A 323 16.54 -8.59 17.19
N ASP A 324 17.49 -7.77 16.74
CA ASP A 324 17.61 -6.37 17.15
C ASP A 324 17.80 -5.54 15.89
N THR A 325 16.85 -4.65 15.60
CA THR A 325 16.86 -3.83 14.39
C THR A 325 16.59 -2.37 14.74
N HIS A 326 17.45 -1.50 14.25
CA HIS A 326 17.26 -0.06 14.23
C HIS A 326 17.25 0.42 12.80
N PHE A 327 16.41 1.41 12.47
CA PHE A 327 16.45 2.04 11.16
C PHE A 327 16.14 3.53 11.22
N VAL A 328 16.74 4.23 10.27
CA VAL A 328 16.43 5.63 9.96
C VAL A 328 15.51 5.62 8.73
N ASP A 329 14.31 6.19 8.84
CA ASP A 329 13.31 6.28 7.75
C ASP A 329 13.21 7.73 7.26
N ASP A 330 13.63 7.96 6.02
CA ASP A 330 13.59 9.26 5.35
C ASP A 330 12.20 9.47 4.71
N PHE A 331 11.36 10.24 5.36
CA PHE A 331 10.03 10.53 4.86
C PHE A 331 9.93 11.81 4.00
N GLY A 332 11.04 12.48 3.73
CA GLY A 332 11.08 13.68 2.90
C GLY A 332 10.73 14.95 3.67
N ALA A 333 10.19 15.96 2.97
CA ALA A 333 9.99 17.29 3.54
C ALA A 333 8.71 17.45 4.37
N TRP A 334 7.71 16.56 4.17
CA TRP A 334 6.40 16.67 4.81
C TRP A 334 5.92 15.32 5.38
N PRO A 335 5.38 15.29 6.60
CA PRO A 335 4.98 14.05 7.27
C PRO A 335 3.55 13.64 6.91
N HIS A 336 3.34 13.00 5.75
CA HIS A 336 2.02 12.49 5.39
C HIS A 336 1.66 11.23 6.18
N TYR A 337 2.41 10.12 5.99
CA TYR A 337 2.11 8.83 6.61
C TYR A 337 3.33 8.13 7.26
N PRO A 338 4.35 8.85 7.79
CA PRO A 338 5.62 8.22 8.19
C PRO A 338 5.46 7.27 9.38
N VAL A 339 4.70 7.66 10.39
CA VAL A 339 4.48 6.85 11.61
C VAL A 339 3.84 5.51 11.28
N ASN A 340 2.77 5.54 10.47
CA ASN A 340 2.07 4.31 10.09
C ASN A 340 2.96 3.38 9.26
N GLN A 341 3.82 3.95 8.41
CA GLN A 341 4.77 3.19 7.60
C GLN A 341 5.89 2.56 8.44
N ALA A 342 6.30 3.24 9.52
CA ALA A 342 7.25 2.68 10.48
C ALA A 342 6.61 1.60 11.38
N LEU A 343 5.32 1.70 11.70
CA LEU A 343 4.64 0.78 12.61
C LEU A 343 4.03 -0.46 11.92
N LYS A 344 3.68 -0.41 10.63
CA LYS A 344 3.09 -1.59 9.95
C LYS A 344 3.95 -2.84 10.02
N PRO A 345 5.31 -2.79 9.93
CA PRO A 345 6.15 -3.98 10.10
C PRO A 345 5.97 -4.73 11.42
N LEU A 346 5.50 -4.07 12.47
CA LEU A 346 5.18 -4.74 13.73
C LEU A 346 4.09 -5.81 13.58
N SER A 347 3.25 -5.72 12.55
CA SER A 347 2.25 -6.76 12.25
C SER A 347 2.85 -8.08 11.76
N VAL A 348 4.11 -8.04 11.31
CA VAL A 348 4.91 -9.19 10.84
C VAL A 348 6.34 -9.11 11.38
N LEU A 349 6.49 -8.68 12.61
CA LEU A 349 7.74 -8.30 13.27
C LEU A 349 8.87 -9.32 13.10
N THR A 350 8.55 -10.60 13.16
CA THR A 350 9.49 -11.71 13.05
C THR A 350 9.36 -12.50 11.75
N ASP A 351 8.58 -11.98 10.79
CA ASP A 351 8.19 -12.75 9.62
C ASP A 351 7.67 -14.14 10.00
N ALA A 352 8.07 -15.19 9.31
CA ALA A 352 7.69 -16.58 9.60
C ALA A 352 8.46 -17.23 10.76
N TYR A 353 9.42 -16.54 11.37
CA TYR A 353 10.33 -17.10 12.36
C TYR A 353 9.75 -17.11 13.78
N ASP A 354 10.00 -18.19 14.51
CA ASP A 354 9.66 -18.36 15.95
C ASP A 354 10.72 -17.64 16.82
N ILE A 355 10.68 -16.32 16.84
CA ILE A 355 11.58 -15.46 17.60
C ILE A 355 10.78 -14.72 18.68
N SER A 356 11.16 -14.88 19.95
CA SER A 356 10.44 -14.27 21.06
C SER A 356 11.12 -13.01 21.63
N ASN A 357 12.40 -12.77 21.28
CA ASN A 357 13.18 -11.66 21.83
C ASN A 357 13.52 -10.70 20.70
N VAL A 358 12.84 -9.56 20.67
CA VAL A 358 12.97 -8.60 19.57
C VAL A 358 13.09 -7.19 20.09
N ARG A 359 14.08 -6.44 19.60
CA ARG A 359 14.10 -4.97 19.66
C ARG A 359 13.81 -4.42 18.28
N TYR A 360 12.90 -3.47 18.22
CA TYR A 360 12.53 -2.74 17.03
C TYR A 360 12.57 -1.25 17.34
N ASP A 361 13.49 -0.54 16.73
CA ASP A 361 13.77 0.86 17.01
C ASP A 361 13.84 1.67 15.72
N TYR A 362 13.30 2.89 15.70
CA TYR A 362 13.32 3.73 14.52
C TYR A 362 13.47 5.21 14.85
N ASP A 363 14.09 5.94 13.94
CA ASP A 363 14.07 7.38 13.85
C ASP A 363 13.43 7.81 12.52
N LEU A 364 12.41 8.69 12.56
CA LEU A 364 11.82 9.32 11.40
C LEU A 364 12.51 10.64 11.12
N VAL A 365 13.06 10.80 9.90
CA VAL A 365 13.85 11.98 9.57
C VAL A 365 13.30 12.77 8.40
N LEU A 366 13.41 14.09 8.53
CA LEU A 366 13.12 15.06 7.49
C LEU A 366 14.31 15.24 6.55
N THR A 367 14.04 15.29 5.25
CA THR A 367 15.01 15.68 4.23
C THR A 367 14.36 16.59 3.18
N ASN A 368 15.19 17.32 2.40
CA ASN A 368 14.68 18.16 1.31
C ASN A 368 14.37 17.35 0.05
N LYS A 369 13.53 16.32 0.21
CA LYS A 369 13.00 15.45 -0.83
C LYS A 369 11.47 15.48 -0.81
N THR A 370 10.84 15.03 -1.90
CA THR A 370 9.38 14.91 -1.94
C THR A 370 8.86 14.02 -0.82
N ALA A 371 7.65 14.28 -0.34
CA ALA A 371 7.08 13.57 0.79
C ALA A 371 6.90 12.07 0.49
N GLN A 372 6.99 11.28 1.56
CA GLN A 372 6.72 9.86 1.53
C GLN A 372 5.22 9.60 1.58
N THR A 373 4.74 8.63 0.80
CA THR A 373 3.38 8.13 0.82
C THR A 373 3.35 6.61 0.83
N ALA A 374 2.16 6.04 0.87
CA ALA A 374 1.99 4.59 0.80
C ALA A 374 2.43 4.05 -0.57
N TYR A 375 3.14 2.93 -0.55
CA TYR A 375 3.36 2.08 -1.71
C TYR A 375 3.17 0.62 -1.28
N ARG A 376 2.60 -0.19 -2.15
CA ARG A 376 2.22 -1.61 -1.98
C ARG A 376 3.16 -2.36 -1.04
N GLY A 377 2.63 -2.81 0.12
CA GLY A 377 3.41 -3.38 1.23
C GLY A 377 3.70 -2.43 2.39
N PHE A 378 3.82 -1.11 2.15
CA PHE A 378 3.81 -0.03 3.14
C PHE A 378 4.74 -0.26 4.34
N GLY A 379 6.06 -0.20 4.11
CA GLY A 379 7.09 -0.38 5.14
C GLY A 379 7.45 -1.84 5.47
N VAL A 380 6.63 -2.82 5.08
CA VAL A 380 6.92 -4.26 5.27
C VAL A 380 8.05 -4.74 4.35
N PRO A 381 8.08 -4.43 3.03
CA PRO A 381 9.14 -4.92 2.15
C PRO A 381 10.56 -4.61 2.62
N PRO A 382 10.91 -3.37 3.02
CA PRO A 382 12.25 -3.09 3.54
C PRO A 382 12.57 -3.81 4.86
N HIS A 383 11.58 -4.03 5.72
CA HIS A 383 11.76 -4.77 6.97
C HIS A 383 12.10 -6.24 6.71
N LEU A 384 11.33 -6.92 5.85
CA LEU A 384 11.58 -8.32 5.50
C LEU A 384 12.92 -8.48 4.75
N TYR A 385 13.28 -7.50 3.92
CA TYR A 385 14.59 -7.47 3.28
C TYR A 385 15.72 -7.47 4.32
N ALA A 386 15.66 -6.62 5.34
CA ALA A 386 16.70 -6.56 6.38
C ALA A 386 16.79 -7.85 7.20
N ILE A 387 15.63 -8.47 7.54
CA ILE A 387 15.61 -9.78 8.23
C ILE A 387 16.25 -10.86 7.37
N GLU A 388 15.86 -10.99 6.11
CA GLU A 388 16.33 -12.05 5.22
C GLU A 388 17.83 -11.93 4.92
N MET A 389 18.33 -10.69 4.78
CA MET A 389 19.76 -10.47 4.54
C MET A 389 20.61 -10.84 5.75
N VAL A 390 20.15 -10.57 6.99
CA VAL A 390 20.92 -10.99 8.18
C VAL A 390 20.81 -12.50 8.43
N VAL A 391 19.72 -13.15 8.02
CA VAL A 391 19.55 -14.61 8.06
C VAL A 391 20.48 -15.29 7.05
N ASP A 392 20.60 -14.76 5.82
CA ASP A 392 21.57 -15.25 4.83
C ASP A 392 23.00 -15.15 5.35
N GLU A 393 23.34 -14.02 5.98
CA GLU A 393 24.66 -13.81 6.53
C GLU A 393 24.96 -14.76 7.69
N ALA A 394 23.96 -15.02 8.55
CA ALA A 394 24.10 -16.01 9.62
C ALA A 394 24.35 -17.43 9.07
N ALA A 395 23.60 -17.83 8.04
CA ALA A 395 23.81 -19.11 7.37
C ALA A 395 25.23 -19.23 6.80
N ARG A 396 25.74 -18.16 6.16
CA ARG A 396 27.10 -18.09 5.59
C ARG A 396 28.16 -18.19 6.66
N GLU A 397 28.03 -17.44 7.79
CA GLU A 397 29.01 -17.48 8.87
C GLU A 397 29.02 -18.81 9.66
N LEU A 398 27.88 -19.50 9.70
CA LEU A 398 27.73 -20.81 10.32
C LEU A 398 28.07 -21.98 9.40
N ASP A 399 28.34 -21.74 8.10
CA ASP A 399 28.52 -22.77 7.06
C ASP A 399 27.31 -23.72 6.98
N LEU A 400 26.08 -23.15 7.11
CA LEU A 400 24.80 -23.82 6.99
C LEU A 400 24.13 -23.50 5.66
N ASP A 401 23.25 -24.39 5.17
CA ASP A 401 22.36 -24.05 4.07
C ASP A 401 21.30 -23.05 4.54
N PRO A 402 21.12 -21.91 3.88
CA PRO A 402 20.18 -20.89 4.34
C PRO A 402 18.73 -21.38 4.35
N THR A 403 18.35 -22.31 3.45
CA THR A 403 17.02 -22.91 3.43
C THR A 403 16.78 -23.78 4.68
N ASP A 404 17.79 -24.57 5.08
CA ASP A 404 17.68 -25.41 6.27
C ASP A 404 17.67 -24.57 7.55
N LEU A 405 18.42 -23.47 7.60
CA LEU A 405 18.40 -22.52 8.73
C LEU A 405 17.01 -21.89 8.84
N ARG A 406 16.43 -21.35 7.75
CA ARG A 406 15.08 -20.78 7.73
C ARG A 406 14.06 -21.79 8.22
N ARG A 407 14.02 -22.97 7.56
CA ARG A 407 13.10 -24.04 7.89
C ARG A 407 13.15 -24.48 9.34
N GLY A 408 14.36 -24.50 9.93
CA GLY A 408 14.58 -24.89 11.33
C GLY A 408 14.00 -23.91 12.35
N ASN A 409 13.79 -22.65 11.94
CA ASN A 409 13.30 -21.57 12.80
C ASN A 409 11.86 -21.14 12.46
N PHE A 410 11.19 -21.74 11.49
CA PHE A 410 9.81 -21.38 11.16
C PHE A 410 8.82 -21.82 12.24
N LEU A 411 7.79 -21.00 12.42
CA LEU A 411 6.57 -21.41 13.12
C LEU A 411 5.93 -22.62 12.43
N THR A 412 5.37 -23.52 13.23
CA THR A 412 4.77 -24.76 12.77
C THR A 412 3.23 -24.73 12.84
N PRO A 413 2.50 -25.55 12.07
CA PRO A 413 1.03 -25.48 12.03
C PRO A 413 0.35 -25.82 13.36
N ASP A 414 1.01 -26.51 14.27
CA ASP A 414 0.48 -26.82 15.61
C ASP A 414 0.61 -25.64 16.58
N GLN A 415 1.31 -24.58 16.22
CA GLN A 415 1.36 -23.31 16.94
C GLN A 415 0.24 -22.34 16.51
N MET A 416 -0.46 -22.59 15.37
CA MET A 416 -1.48 -21.69 14.84
C MET A 416 -2.86 -21.86 15.53
N PRO A 417 -3.61 -20.79 15.78
CA PRO A 417 -3.23 -19.39 15.65
C PRO A 417 -2.11 -19.00 16.61
N HIS A 418 -1.15 -18.18 16.15
CA HIS A 418 0.04 -17.81 16.91
C HIS A 418 0.10 -16.29 17.15
N GLU A 419 0.28 -15.90 18.40
CA GLU A 419 0.52 -14.52 18.80
C GLU A 419 2.03 -14.23 18.72
N ILE A 420 2.44 -13.33 17.83
CA ILE A 420 3.83 -12.90 17.70
C ILE A 420 4.20 -11.87 18.79
N PRO A 421 5.49 -11.56 19.03
CA PRO A 421 5.91 -10.68 20.13
C PRO A 421 5.24 -9.29 20.14
N SER A 422 4.87 -8.75 18.99
CA SER A 422 4.13 -7.48 18.87
C SER A 422 2.62 -7.60 19.14
N HIS A 423 2.16 -8.76 19.59
CA HIS A 423 0.76 -9.10 19.88
C HIS A 423 -0.18 -9.15 18.66
N ASN A 424 0.34 -9.09 17.42
CA ASN A 424 -0.46 -9.48 16.27
C ASN A 424 -0.60 -11.00 16.20
N VAL A 425 -1.62 -11.49 15.49
CA VAL A 425 -1.94 -12.93 15.45
C VAL A 425 -1.82 -13.46 14.02
N TYR A 426 -0.98 -14.47 13.82
CA TYR A 426 -0.99 -15.28 12.62
C TYR A 426 -2.10 -16.32 12.71
N ASP A 427 -3.05 -16.25 11.82
CA ASP A 427 -4.31 -17.00 11.89
C ASP A 427 -4.16 -18.47 11.53
N SER A 428 -3.39 -18.79 10.48
CA SER A 428 -3.17 -20.17 9.99
C SER A 428 -1.98 -20.21 9.04
N GLY A 429 -1.35 -21.38 8.89
CA GLY A 429 -0.24 -21.61 7.96
C GLY A 429 0.47 -22.93 8.21
N ASP A 430 1.09 -23.49 7.17
CA ASP A 430 2.04 -24.62 7.26
C ASP A 430 3.32 -24.25 6.50
N TYR A 431 4.12 -23.40 7.13
CA TYR A 431 5.31 -22.79 6.53
C TYR A 431 6.38 -23.83 6.14
N PRO A 432 6.73 -24.81 7.03
CA PRO A 432 7.69 -25.84 6.66
C PRO A 432 7.25 -26.70 5.48
N ALA A 433 5.95 -27.08 5.41
CA ALA A 433 5.47 -27.90 4.32
C ALA A 433 5.41 -27.13 2.99
N ALA A 434 5.06 -25.85 3.02
CA ALA A 434 5.05 -25.00 1.83
C ALA A 434 6.46 -24.81 1.25
N LEU A 435 7.46 -24.57 2.13
CA LEU A 435 8.87 -24.46 1.73
C LEU A 435 9.36 -25.78 1.11
N ASP A 436 9.11 -26.92 1.79
CA ASP A 436 9.51 -28.24 1.30
C ASP A 436 8.87 -28.54 -0.08
N HIS A 437 7.57 -28.21 -0.24
CA HIS A 437 6.85 -28.43 -1.49
C HIS A 437 7.50 -27.64 -2.66
N LEU A 438 7.75 -26.34 -2.47
CA LEU A 438 8.33 -25.53 -3.55
C LEU A 438 9.77 -25.97 -3.85
N ARG A 439 10.57 -26.27 -2.82
CA ARG A 439 11.94 -26.78 -2.99
C ARG A 439 11.95 -28.07 -3.81
N ASP A 440 11.12 -29.04 -3.41
CA ASP A 440 11.04 -30.33 -4.11
C ASP A 440 10.64 -30.15 -5.58
N ARG A 441 9.66 -29.26 -5.87
CA ARG A 441 9.26 -28.93 -7.25
C ARG A 441 10.41 -28.33 -8.06
N VAL A 442 11.08 -27.33 -7.54
CA VAL A 442 12.20 -26.64 -8.22
C VAL A 442 13.35 -27.62 -8.48
N GLU A 443 13.68 -28.48 -7.51
CA GLU A 443 14.70 -29.50 -7.67
C GLU A 443 14.31 -30.55 -8.72
N GLU A 444 13.06 -31.01 -8.75
CA GLU A 444 12.54 -31.95 -9.72
C GLU A 444 12.53 -31.40 -11.16
N GLU A 445 12.27 -30.11 -11.32
CA GLU A 445 12.19 -29.45 -12.62
C GLU A 445 13.56 -28.95 -13.13
N GLU A 446 14.40 -28.38 -12.25
CA GLU A 446 15.56 -27.57 -12.63
C GLU A 446 16.92 -28.19 -12.23
N ALA A 447 16.99 -29.04 -11.21
CA ALA A 447 18.24 -29.69 -10.80
C ALA A 447 18.47 -31.05 -11.54
N VAL A 448 17.90 -31.17 -12.73
CA VAL A 448 18.01 -32.33 -13.61
C VAL A 448 18.92 -32.05 -14.79
N ASP A 449 19.35 -33.11 -15.53
CA ASP A 449 20.25 -33.03 -16.71
C ASP A 449 19.73 -32.00 -17.72
N GLY A 450 20.47 -30.91 -17.88
CA GLY A 450 20.16 -29.79 -18.78
C GLY A 450 19.20 -28.73 -18.19
N GLY A 451 18.77 -28.84 -16.93
CA GLY A 451 17.99 -27.83 -16.22
C GLY A 451 18.83 -26.60 -15.82
N LEU A 452 18.15 -25.58 -15.31
CA LEU A 452 18.82 -24.34 -14.92
C LEU A 452 19.79 -24.55 -13.74
N LEU A 453 19.46 -25.46 -12.83
CA LEU A 453 20.23 -25.76 -11.62
C LEU A 453 21.03 -27.08 -11.76
N ASP A 454 21.11 -27.65 -12.95
CA ASP A 454 21.98 -28.80 -13.21
C ASP A 454 23.45 -28.46 -12.92
N PRO A 455 24.20 -29.23 -12.11
CA PRO A 455 25.58 -28.93 -11.73
C PRO A 455 26.53 -28.73 -12.92
N ASP A 456 26.39 -29.52 -13.97
CA ASP A 456 27.22 -29.39 -15.18
C ASP A 456 26.90 -28.06 -15.92
N THR A 457 25.63 -27.66 -15.93
CA THR A 457 25.16 -26.39 -16.50
C THR A 457 25.70 -25.21 -15.70
N ILE A 458 25.59 -25.24 -14.36
CA ILE A 458 26.13 -24.20 -13.47
C ILE A 458 27.64 -24.03 -13.66
N GLU A 459 28.39 -25.13 -13.70
CA GLU A 459 29.86 -25.06 -13.87
C GLU A 459 30.23 -24.48 -15.24
N ALA A 460 29.55 -24.89 -16.32
CA ALA A 460 29.76 -24.34 -17.67
C ALA A 460 29.49 -22.81 -17.71
N ARG A 461 28.41 -22.34 -17.05
CA ARG A 461 28.11 -20.90 -16.95
C ARG A 461 29.13 -20.16 -16.13
N ARG A 462 29.65 -20.77 -15.05
CA ARG A 462 30.70 -20.19 -14.20
C ARG A 462 32.00 -20.00 -14.96
N GLU A 463 32.39 -20.95 -15.85
CA GLU A 463 33.54 -20.80 -16.75
C GLU A 463 33.38 -19.59 -17.69
N GLU A 464 32.15 -19.18 -18.02
CA GLU A 464 31.83 -17.97 -18.79
C GLU A 464 31.80 -16.69 -17.94
N GLY A 465 31.97 -16.78 -16.62
CA GLY A 465 31.88 -15.67 -15.67
C GLY A 465 30.44 -15.33 -15.28
N LYS A 466 29.53 -16.28 -15.43
CA LYS A 466 28.14 -16.16 -15.05
C LYS A 466 27.81 -17.10 -13.90
N TYR A 467 27.26 -16.57 -12.84
CA TYR A 467 26.99 -17.27 -11.58
C TYR A 467 25.50 -17.41 -11.37
N ARG A 468 25.04 -18.63 -11.14
CA ARG A 468 23.63 -18.92 -10.86
C ARG A 468 23.40 -19.22 -9.41
N GLY A 469 22.25 -18.79 -8.90
CA GLY A 469 21.80 -19.08 -7.56
C GLY A 469 20.28 -19.14 -7.47
N VAL A 470 19.81 -19.86 -6.45
CA VAL A 470 18.42 -19.88 -6.00
C VAL A 470 18.44 -19.92 -4.49
N SER A 471 17.57 -19.13 -3.88
CA SER A 471 17.27 -19.18 -2.46
C SER A 471 15.76 -19.39 -2.28
N TYR A 472 15.40 -20.11 -1.23
CA TYR A 472 14.01 -20.36 -0.87
C TYR A 472 13.69 -19.53 0.36
N THR A 473 12.88 -18.48 0.20
CA THR A 473 12.43 -17.59 1.26
C THR A 473 10.93 -17.73 1.47
N LEU A 474 10.47 -17.47 2.68
CA LEU A 474 9.04 -17.44 2.99
C LEU A 474 8.72 -16.14 3.72
N HIS A 475 7.67 -15.47 3.28
CA HIS A 475 7.28 -14.17 3.82
C HIS A 475 5.80 -14.10 4.11
N ILE A 476 5.46 -13.39 5.17
CA ILE A 476 4.10 -13.15 5.63
C ILE A 476 3.57 -11.83 5.08
N GLU A 477 2.36 -11.85 4.52
CA GLU A 477 1.59 -10.68 4.15
C GLU A 477 0.52 -10.41 5.21
N PRO A 478 0.61 -9.31 5.99
CA PRO A 478 -0.43 -8.94 6.94
C PRO A 478 -1.62 -8.37 6.18
N GLY A 479 -2.81 -8.91 6.41
CA GLY A 479 -4.04 -8.51 5.73
C GLY A 479 -5.12 -7.99 6.67
N VAL A 480 -5.98 -7.11 6.16
CA VAL A 480 -7.16 -6.57 6.83
C VAL A 480 -6.80 -5.67 8.02
N SER A 481 -6.20 -4.51 7.75
CA SER A 481 -5.92 -3.52 8.80
C SER A 481 -7.17 -3.17 9.60
N GLY A 482 -7.06 -3.20 10.91
CA GLY A 482 -8.11 -2.93 11.88
C GLY A 482 -7.92 -1.63 12.65
N SER A 483 -7.15 -0.68 12.15
CA SER A 483 -6.93 0.57 12.86
C SER A 483 -7.28 1.77 12.02
N ASP A 484 -7.79 2.77 12.68
CA ASP A 484 -7.88 4.12 12.17
C ASP A 484 -6.45 4.70 12.05
N TRP A 485 -5.96 4.81 10.81
CA TRP A 485 -4.63 5.29 10.50
C TRP A 485 -4.49 6.80 10.76
N THR A 486 -5.54 7.57 10.55
CA THR A 486 -5.52 9.03 10.66
C THR A 486 -5.47 9.46 12.12
N ASP A 487 -6.23 8.84 12.97
CA ASP A 487 -6.26 9.12 14.41
C ASP A 487 -4.91 8.82 15.08
N ARG A 488 -4.17 7.79 14.64
CA ARG A 488 -2.85 7.46 15.20
C ARG A 488 -1.78 8.49 14.94
N GLN A 489 -1.89 9.19 13.83
CA GLN A 489 -0.94 10.25 13.49
C GLN A 489 -1.26 11.56 14.20
N ARG A 490 -2.54 11.84 14.45
CA ARG A 490 -3.02 13.13 14.97
C ARG A 490 -3.29 13.15 16.48
N SER A 491 -3.49 11.98 17.09
CA SER A 491 -3.89 11.84 18.50
C SER A 491 -2.70 11.57 19.42
N ASP A 492 -2.93 11.86 20.70
CA ASP A 492 -2.06 11.44 21.79
C ASP A 492 -1.98 9.90 21.82
N ARG A 493 -0.84 9.33 21.50
CA ARG A 493 -0.60 7.88 21.41
C ARG A 493 -0.91 7.14 22.71
N ASP A 494 -0.75 7.81 23.86
CA ASP A 494 -1.13 7.25 25.16
C ASP A 494 -2.65 7.11 25.30
N ALA A 495 -3.43 8.01 24.68
CA ALA A 495 -4.88 7.90 24.63
C ALA A 495 -5.37 6.79 23.68
N LEU A 496 -4.61 6.50 22.59
CA LEU A 496 -4.91 5.39 21.69
C LEU A 496 -4.66 4.01 22.33
N ALA A 497 -3.69 3.92 23.24
CA ALA A 497 -3.43 2.68 24.00
C ALA A 497 -4.59 2.28 24.93
N GLU A 498 -5.56 3.20 25.18
CA GLU A 498 -6.76 2.94 25.96
C GLU A 498 -7.98 2.54 25.10
N ARG A 499 -7.87 2.50 23.76
CA ARG A 499 -8.96 2.09 22.87
C ARG A 499 -9.25 0.59 23.00
N ASP A 500 -10.52 0.27 23.16
CA ASP A 500 -11.02 -1.09 23.22
C ASP A 500 -11.19 -1.69 21.81
N ARG A 501 -11.27 -3.02 21.70
CA ARG A 501 -11.63 -3.74 20.46
C ARG A 501 -12.97 -3.33 19.87
N GLU A 502 -13.86 -2.77 20.67
CA GLU A 502 -15.14 -2.24 20.20
C GLU A 502 -14.92 -1.10 19.17
N ASP A 503 -13.81 -0.35 19.28
CA ASP A 503 -13.46 0.72 18.34
C ASP A 503 -13.07 0.17 16.95
N VAL A 504 -12.55 -1.06 16.88
CA VAL A 504 -12.24 -1.73 15.61
C VAL A 504 -13.49 -2.22 14.88
N ALA A 505 -14.57 -2.46 15.62
CA ALA A 505 -15.86 -2.84 15.03
C ALA A 505 -16.53 -1.68 14.26
N GLU A 506 -16.06 -0.45 14.46
CA GLU A 506 -16.50 0.74 13.73
C GLU A 506 -15.94 0.84 12.31
N LEU A 507 -15.14 -0.15 11.85
CA LEU A 507 -14.61 -0.24 10.49
C LEU A 507 -15.28 -1.37 9.67
N PRO A 508 -16.61 -1.51 9.67
CA PRO A 508 -17.30 -2.53 8.89
C PRO A 508 -17.17 -2.26 7.40
N GLU A 509 -17.40 -3.27 6.58
CA GLU A 509 -17.60 -3.11 5.15
C GLU A 509 -19.08 -3.15 4.81
N HIS A 510 -19.57 -2.08 4.22
CA HIS A 510 -20.96 -1.92 3.84
C HIS A 510 -21.19 -2.39 2.41
N LEU A 511 -22.17 -3.26 2.24
CA LEU A 511 -22.66 -3.65 0.93
C LEU A 511 -24.18 -3.52 0.88
N ARG A 512 -24.70 -2.88 -0.16
CA ARG A 512 -26.11 -2.70 -0.40
C ARG A 512 -26.50 -3.32 -1.74
N ALA A 513 -27.72 -3.88 -1.83
CA ALA A 513 -28.27 -4.31 -3.11
C ALA A 513 -29.77 -4.05 -3.21
N GLU A 514 -30.23 -3.90 -4.44
CA GLU A 514 -31.64 -3.84 -4.79
C GLU A 514 -31.97 -4.73 -5.99
N ILE A 515 -33.17 -5.28 -6.03
CA ILE A 515 -33.67 -6.02 -7.17
C ILE A 515 -34.49 -5.07 -8.04
N THR A 516 -34.09 -4.95 -9.29
CA THR A 516 -34.78 -4.16 -10.28
C THR A 516 -36.11 -4.81 -10.74
N ARG A 517 -36.96 -4.11 -11.46
CA ARG A 517 -38.23 -4.66 -12.00
C ARG A 517 -38.00 -5.74 -13.05
N GLU A 518 -36.86 -5.73 -13.68
CA GLU A 518 -36.41 -6.70 -14.67
C GLU A 518 -35.86 -7.98 -14.02
N GLY A 519 -35.61 -7.97 -12.68
CA GLY A 519 -35.06 -9.10 -11.91
C GLY A 519 -33.55 -9.08 -11.83
N THR A 520 -32.88 -8.02 -12.30
CA THR A 520 -31.44 -7.80 -12.10
C THR A 520 -31.17 -7.37 -10.66
N VAL A 521 -30.09 -7.82 -10.09
CA VAL A 521 -29.59 -7.40 -8.78
C VAL A 521 -28.55 -6.30 -8.99
N ARG A 522 -28.82 -5.10 -8.48
CA ARG A 522 -27.86 -3.99 -8.47
C ARG A 522 -27.24 -3.91 -7.10
N ALA A 523 -25.94 -4.16 -7.02
CA ALA A 523 -25.14 -4.03 -5.81
C ALA A 523 -24.35 -2.72 -5.83
N PHE A 524 -24.15 -2.14 -4.64
CA PHE A 524 -23.48 -0.86 -4.48
C PHE A 524 -22.34 -1.02 -3.48
N LEU A 525 -21.13 -0.76 -3.95
CA LEU A 525 -19.90 -0.77 -3.19
C LEU A 525 -19.61 0.60 -2.60
N ALA A 526 -19.23 0.64 -1.34
CA ALA A 526 -18.77 1.86 -0.69
C ALA A 526 -17.27 2.15 -0.92
N THR A 527 -16.54 1.20 -1.50
CA THR A 527 -15.09 1.21 -1.66
C THR A 527 -14.69 1.17 -3.13
N ASP A 528 -13.77 2.04 -3.53
CA ASP A 528 -13.17 2.12 -4.86
C ASP A 528 -12.35 0.87 -5.25
N SER A 529 -12.01 0.76 -6.54
CA SER A 529 -11.13 -0.28 -7.08
C SER A 529 -10.15 0.32 -8.08
N SER A 530 -8.90 -0.10 -8.00
CA SER A 530 -7.83 0.31 -8.94
C SER A 530 -7.27 -0.90 -9.69
N GLY A 531 -8.15 -1.85 -10.08
CA GLY A 531 -7.80 -3.05 -10.84
C GLY A 531 -7.78 -4.35 -10.04
N GLN A 532 -8.18 -4.35 -8.75
CA GLN A 532 -8.19 -5.55 -7.90
C GLN A 532 -9.39 -6.49 -8.17
N GLY A 533 -10.35 -6.10 -9.04
CA GLY A 533 -11.46 -6.95 -9.42
C GLY A 533 -12.60 -7.03 -8.40
N HIS A 534 -12.86 -5.96 -7.65
CA HIS A 534 -13.89 -5.94 -6.61
C HIS A 534 -15.28 -6.19 -7.14
N GLN A 535 -15.63 -5.63 -8.33
CA GLN A 535 -16.92 -5.90 -8.98
C GLN A 535 -17.06 -7.39 -9.29
N THR A 536 -16.02 -8.04 -9.80
CA THR A 536 -16.03 -9.48 -10.10
C THR A 536 -16.22 -10.32 -8.84
N ILE A 537 -15.52 -10.02 -7.76
CA ILE A 537 -15.64 -10.76 -6.50
C ILE A 537 -17.06 -10.65 -5.94
N VAL A 538 -17.64 -9.44 -5.88
CA VAL A 538 -19.00 -9.25 -5.41
C VAL A 538 -20.02 -9.92 -6.33
N THR A 539 -19.81 -9.86 -7.65
CA THR A 539 -20.65 -10.55 -8.64
C THR A 539 -20.67 -12.06 -8.41
N GLN A 540 -19.50 -12.71 -8.23
CA GLN A 540 -19.42 -14.15 -7.99
C GLN A 540 -20.13 -14.55 -6.68
N LEU A 541 -19.85 -13.84 -5.61
CA LEU A 541 -20.39 -14.17 -4.29
C LEU A 541 -21.90 -13.95 -4.20
N LEU A 542 -22.41 -12.84 -4.75
CA LEU A 542 -23.86 -12.59 -4.78
C LEU A 542 -24.58 -13.55 -5.74
N ALA A 543 -23.92 -13.94 -6.85
CA ALA A 543 -24.49 -14.95 -7.76
C ALA A 543 -24.67 -16.29 -7.05
N ASP A 544 -23.68 -16.73 -6.27
CA ASP A 544 -23.77 -17.94 -5.46
C ASP A 544 -24.83 -17.81 -4.36
N GLU A 545 -24.79 -16.72 -3.60
CA GLU A 545 -25.72 -16.51 -2.51
C GLU A 545 -27.18 -16.42 -2.99
N LEU A 546 -27.42 -15.74 -4.11
CA LEU A 546 -28.76 -15.57 -4.67
C LEU A 546 -29.11 -16.64 -5.70
N GLU A 547 -28.24 -17.63 -5.92
CA GLU A 547 -28.46 -18.75 -6.83
C GLU A 547 -28.90 -18.27 -8.23
N VAL A 548 -28.21 -17.21 -8.73
CA VAL A 548 -28.47 -16.60 -10.05
C VAL A 548 -27.19 -16.60 -10.89
N LEU A 549 -27.29 -16.35 -12.17
CA LEU A 549 -26.11 -16.21 -13.03
C LEU A 549 -25.38 -14.89 -12.73
N PRO A 550 -24.04 -14.83 -12.85
CA PRO A 550 -23.27 -13.61 -12.73
C PRO A 550 -23.79 -12.45 -13.62
N SER A 551 -24.31 -12.76 -14.80
CA SER A 551 -24.91 -11.77 -15.72
C SER A 551 -26.20 -11.10 -15.21
N ALA A 552 -26.76 -11.61 -14.11
CA ALA A 552 -27.90 -10.98 -13.44
C ALA A 552 -27.48 -10.00 -12.31
N ILE A 553 -26.19 -9.82 -12.09
CA ILE A 553 -25.63 -8.91 -11.08
C ILE A 553 -24.99 -7.72 -11.80
N GLU A 554 -25.33 -6.51 -11.38
CA GLU A 554 -24.70 -5.25 -11.77
C GLU A 554 -24.09 -4.61 -10.53
N VAL A 555 -22.86 -4.12 -10.62
CA VAL A 555 -22.14 -3.53 -9.46
C VAL A 555 -21.75 -2.10 -9.78
N GLU A 556 -22.12 -1.17 -8.90
CA GLU A 556 -21.84 0.28 -8.98
C GLU A 556 -21.07 0.73 -7.73
N TYR A 557 -20.36 1.85 -7.81
CA TYR A 557 -19.69 2.48 -6.67
C TYR A 557 -20.50 3.64 -6.10
N LEU A 558 -20.26 3.98 -4.85
CA LEU A 558 -20.84 5.12 -4.15
C LEU A 558 -19.79 6.22 -3.98
N ASP A 559 -20.21 7.47 -4.00
CA ASP A 559 -19.38 8.61 -3.59
C ASP A 559 -19.14 8.64 -2.07
N SER A 560 -18.21 9.48 -1.59
CA SER A 560 -17.82 9.53 -0.17
C SER A 560 -18.98 9.92 0.77
N VAL A 561 -19.91 10.75 0.33
CA VAL A 561 -21.08 11.16 1.13
C VAL A 561 -22.14 10.06 1.22
N ALA A 562 -22.30 9.27 0.15
CA ALA A 562 -23.24 8.14 0.11
C ALA A 562 -22.66 6.86 0.69
N ALA A 563 -21.34 6.73 0.76
CA ALA A 563 -20.64 5.58 1.29
C ALA A 563 -20.66 5.61 2.84
N PRO A 564 -21.22 4.59 3.50
CA PRO A 564 -21.26 4.56 4.98
C PRO A 564 -20.00 3.93 5.60
N THR A 565 -18.97 3.65 4.83
CA THR A 565 -17.70 3.08 5.32
C THR A 565 -16.67 4.18 5.50
N GLU A 566 -15.84 4.06 6.53
CA GLU A 566 -14.79 5.01 6.88
C GLU A 566 -13.39 4.49 6.52
N TYR A 567 -13.30 3.40 5.77
CA TYR A 567 -12.03 2.84 5.31
C TYR A 567 -12.05 2.73 3.80
N GLY A 568 -11.30 1.88 3.18
CA GLY A 568 -11.31 1.74 1.73
C GLY A 568 -10.43 0.58 1.29
N SER A 569 -9.96 0.65 0.05
CA SER A 569 -9.18 -0.40 -0.61
C SER A 569 -7.69 -0.28 -0.27
N ALA A 570 -7.27 -0.80 0.89
CA ALA A 570 -5.88 -0.86 1.33
C ALA A 570 -5.59 -2.12 2.15
N ALA A 571 -4.31 -2.33 2.50
CA ALA A 571 -3.86 -3.36 3.44
C ALA A 571 -4.44 -4.76 3.15
N SER A 572 -4.58 -5.09 1.88
CA SER A 572 -5.08 -6.40 1.38
C SER A 572 -6.41 -6.84 2.02
N ARG A 573 -7.31 -5.89 2.34
CA ARG A 573 -8.51 -6.18 3.14
C ARG A 573 -9.73 -6.63 2.31
N MET A 574 -9.84 -6.19 1.05
CA MET A 574 -11.13 -6.23 0.34
C MET A 574 -11.64 -7.64 0.01
N ALA A 575 -10.77 -8.60 -0.28
CA ALA A 575 -11.19 -9.99 -0.48
C ALA A 575 -11.95 -10.54 0.75
N VAL A 576 -11.46 -10.23 1.95
CA VAL A 576 -12.07 -10.65 3.22
C VAL A 576 -13.36 -9.87 3.48
N MET A 577 -13.29 -8.56 3.43
CA MET A 577 -14.40 -7.69 3.82
C MET A 577 -15.59 -7.81 2.87
N LEU A 578 -15.35 -7.74 1.57
CA LEU A 578 -16.41 -7.89 0.56
C LEU A 578 -17.02 -9.30 0.56
N SER A 579 -16.21 -10.35 0.83
CA SER A 579 -16.75 -11.70 0.87
C SER A 579 -17.70 -11.90 2.05
N GLY A 580 -17.34 -11.39 3.21
CA GLY A 580 -18.21 -11.41 4.39
C GLY A 580 -19.47 -10.58 4.19
N ALA A 581 -19.33 -9.37 3.61
CA ALA A 581 -20.46 -8.49 3.31
C ALA A 581 -21.43 -9.10 2.28
N ALA A 582 -20.91 -9.71 1.21
CA ALA A 582 -21.74 -10.35 0.19
C ALA A 582 -22.51 -11.57 0.73
N GLN A 583 -21.86 -12.39 1.57
CA GLN A 583 -22.50 -13.53 2.21
C GLN A 583 -23.64 -13.08 3.14
N GLY A 584 -23.39 -12.09 3.99
CA GLY A 584 -24.40 -11.55 4.91
C GLY A 584 -25.56 -10.85 4.20
N LEU A 585 -25.26 -10.08 3.15
CA LEU A 585 -26.25 -9.41 2.32
C LEU A 585 -27.14 -10.43 1.57
N GLY A 586 -26.54 -11.45 0.96
CA GLY A 586 -27.28 -12.51 0.27
C GLY A 586 -28.24 -13.25 1.19
N ALA A 587 -27.80 -13.60 2.39
CA ALA A 587 -28.65 -14.23 3.40
C ALA A 587 -29.81 -13.30 3.83
N THR A 588 -29.53 -12.01 4.03
CA THR A 588 -30.55 -11.01 4.39
C THR A 588 -31.58 -10.86 3.27
N MET A 589 -31.13 -10.75 2.02
CA MET A 589 -32.01 -10.64 0.85
C MET A 589 -32.90 -11.88 0.69
N LYS A 590 -32.36 -13.10 0.81
CA LYS A 590 -33.16 -14.34 0.76
C LYS A 590 -34.28 -14.32 1.81
N GLY A 591 -33.96 -13.96 3.04
CA GLY A 591 -34.98 -13.85 4.10
C GLY A 591 -36.06 -12.83 3.82
N ASN A 592 -35.68 -11.64 3.31
CA ASN A 592 -36.62 -10.61 2.93
C ASN A 592 -37.57 -11.07 1.78
N LEU A 593 -37.02 -11.76 0.77
CA LEU A 593 -37.78 -12.28 -0.37
C LEU A 593 -38.75 -13.40 0.04
N GLU A 594 -38.33 -14.28 0.94
CA GLU A 594 -39.20 -15.29 1.53
C GLU A 594 -40.33 -14.66 2.33
N ALA A 595 -40.06 -13.64 3.14
CA ALA A 595 -41.10 -12.91 3.88
C ALA A 595 -42.08 -12.22 2.93
N LEU A 596 -41.59 -11.59 1.84
CA LEU A 596 -42.43 -10.94 0.83
C LEU A 596 -43.36 -11.94 0.12
N ALA A 597 -42.85 -13.08 -0.29
CA ALA A 597 -43.62 -14.14 -0.94
C ALA A 597 -44.64 -14.77 0.01
N ALA A 598 -44.30 -14.98 1.28
CA ALA A 598 -45.20 -15.48 2.30
C ALA A 598 -46.37 -14.50 2.53
N GLU A 599 -46.11 -13.21 2.60
CA GLU A 599 -47.11 -12.15 2.69
C GLU A 599 -48.05 -12.17 1.50
N GLU A 600 -47.51 -12.21 0.26
CA GLU A 600 -48.29 -12.23 -0.98
C GLU A 600 -49.25 -13.46 -1.06
N TRP A 601 -48.72 -14.60 -0.64
CA TRP A 601 -49.53 -15.85 -0.64
C TRP A 601 -50.39 -16.02 0.61
N GLY A 602 -50.21 -15.17 1.63
CA GLY A 602 -50.94 -15.27 2.91
C GLY A 602 -50.65 -16.57 3.69
N VAL A 603 -49.38 -16.99 3.67
CA VAL A 603 -48.91 -18.20 4.34
C VAL A 603 -47.82 -17.84 5.37
N ASP A 604 -47.49 -18.79 6.28
CA ASP A 604 -46.36 -18.64 7.18
C ASP A 604 -45.03 -18.71 6.40
N GLU A 605 -44.00 -17.97 6.84
CA GLU A 605 -42.67 -17.96 6.23
C GLU A 605 -42.06 -19.36 6.10
N GLY A 606 -42.30 -20.24 7.10
CA GLY A 606 -41.89 -21.64 7.04
C GLY A 606 -42.53 -22.49 5.92
N ALA A 607 -43.55 -21.96 5.21
CA ALA A 607 -44.20 -22.62 4.10
C ALA A 607 -43.57 -22.29 2.71
N VAL A 608 -42.59 -21.38 2.69
CA VAL A 608 -41.84 -20.96 1.50
C VAL A 608 -40.36 -21.32 1.62
N GLN A 609 -39.63 -21.26 0.51
CA GLN A 609 -38.17 -21.35 0.50
C GLN A 609 -37.64 -20.63 -0.75
N TYR A 610 -36.53 -19.95 -0.56
CA TYR A 610 -35.72 -19.42 -1.66
C TYR A 610 -34.92 -20.55 -2.31
N ARG A 611 -34.93 -20.61 -3.62
CA ARG A 611 -34.17 -21.58 -4.41
C ARG A 611 -34.07 -21.15 -5.88
N ASP A 612 -32.93 -21.38 -6.50
CA ASP A 612 -32.65 -21.16 -7.94
C ASP A 612 -33.18 -19.80 -8.43
N GLY A 613 -32.89 -18.70 -7.70
CA GLY A 613 -33.31 -17.33 -8.05
C GLY A 613 -34.79 -17.04 -7.90
N ALA A 614 -35.56 -17.84 -7.16
CA ALA A 614 -36.97 -17.69 -6.93
C ALA A 614 -37.38 -18.10 -5.52
N VAL A 615 -38.53 -17.61 -5.05
CA VAL A 615 -39.17 -18.14 -3.86
C VAL A 615 -40.28 -19.12 -4.26
N GLU A 616 -40.20 -20.34 -3.75
CA GLU A 616 -41.14 -21.42 -4.01
C GLU A 616 -41.95 -21.76 -2.78
N ARG A 617 -43.20 -22.17 -3.01
CA ARG A 617 -43.99 -22.78 -1.94
C ARG A 617 -43.56 -24.23 -1.73
N ARG A 618 -43.37 -24.62 -0.48
CA ARG A 618 -42.98 -26.01 -0.13
C ARG A 618 -44.06 -27.05 -0.45
N ASP A 619 -45.32 -26.66 -0.66
CA ASP A 619 -46.37 -27.55 -1.13
C ASP A 619 -46.39 -27.72 -2.67
N GLY A 620 -45.54 -27.00 -3.39
CA GLY A 620 -45.42 -27.09 -4.84
C GLY A 620 -46.39 -26.25 -5.66
N ASP A 621 -47.23 -25.45 -5.03
CA ASP A 621 -48.31 -24.69 -5.67
C ASP A 621 -48.00 -23.22 -5.97
N GLY A 622 -46.73 -22.85 -6.23
CA GLY A 622 -46.35 -21.48 -6.63
C GLY A 622 -44.86 -21.22 -6.58
N SER A 623 -44.39 -20.39 -7.51
CA SER A 623 -43.06 -19.84 -7.60
C SER A 623 -43.12 -18.37 -8.01
N LEU A 624 -42.31 -17.53 -7.42
CA LEU A 624 -42.10 -16.12 -7.74
C LEU A 624 -40.60 -15.87 -7.96
N ASP A 625 -40.27 -15.50 -9.20
CA ASP A 625 -38.90 -15.07 -9.55
C ASP A 625 -38.61 -13.64 -9.04
N LEU A 626 -37.35 -13.21 -9.15
CA LEU A 626 -36.92 -11.91 -8.67
C LEU A 626 -37.69 -10.76 -9.27
N ALA A 627 -38.03 -10.83 -10.58
CA ALA A 627 -38.81 -9.79 -11.26
C ALA A 627 -40.25 -9.69 -10.72
N ALA A 628 -40.88 -10.85 -10.48
CA ALA A 628 -42.24 -10.89 -9.91
C ALA A 628 -42.23 -10.33 -8.46
N LEU A 629 -41.24 -10.71 -7.64
CA LEU A 629 -41.07 -10.20 -6.28
C LEU A 629 -40.86 -8.68 -6.26
N ALA A 630 -40.00 -8.16 -7.15
CA ALA A 630 -39.75 -6.72 -7.27
C ALA A 630 -41.06 -5.98 -7.72
N GLY A 631 -41.86 -6.59 -8.60
CA GLY A 631 -43.16 -6.07 -9.02
C GLY A 631 -44.17 -6.00 -7.87
N ILE A 632 -44.26 -7.03 -7.02
CA ILE A 632 -45.11 -7.10 -5.83
C ILE A 632 -44.70 -6.04 -4.81
N ASP A 633 -43.41 -5.96 -4.51
CA ASP A 633 -42.86 -5.02 -3.53
C ASP A 633 -43.11 -3.55 -3.96
N ALA A 634 -42.88 -3.26 -5.24
CA ALA A 634 -43.20 -1.93 -5.80
C ALA A 634 -44.69 -1.57 -5.73
N ALA A 635 -45.57 -2.54 -5.90
CA ALA A 635 -47.03 -2.35 -5.82
C ALA A 635 -47.51 -2.20 -4.35
N GLY A 636 -46.78 -2.76 -3.40
CA GLY A 636 -47.06 -2.70 -1.95
C GLY A 636 -46.92 -1.31 -1.31
N GLY A 637 -46.28 -0.35 -2.01
CA GLY A 637 -46.20 1.06 -1.61
C GLY A 637 -45.32 1.29 -0.35
N ARG A 638 -44.38 0.40 -0.08
CA ARG A 638 -43.50 0.46 1.12
C ARG A 638 -42.50 1.61 1.09
N GLY A 639 -42.35 2.32 -0.01
CA GLY A 639 -41.42 3.44 -0.13
C GLY A 639 -39.95 3.01 0.03
N SER A 640 -39.25 3.53 1.07
CA SER A 640 -37.87 3.13 1.43
C SER A 640 -37.78 1.73 2.05
N ASP A 641 -38.86 1.22 2.67
CA ASP A 641 -38.89 -0.02 3.41
C ASP A 641 -39.20 -1.25 2.51
N ARG A 642 -38.67 -1.25 1.30
CA ARG A 642 -38.82 -2.34 0.34
C ARG A 642 -38.04 -3.58 0.79
N LEU A 643 -38.70 -4.75 0.71
CA LEU A 643 -38.08 -6.04 1.00
C LEU A 643 -37.16 -6.56 -0.12
N THR A 644 -37.22 -5.95 -1.31
CA THR A 644 -36.31 -6.18 -2.44
C THR A 644 -35.06 -5.30 -2.37
N ARG A 645 -34.84 -4.58 -1.27
CA ARG A 645 -33.64 -3.83 -0.93
C ARG A 645 -33.09 -4.34 0.38
N ALA A 646 -31.79 -4.50 0.46
CA ALA A 646 -31.10 -4.86 1.69
C ALA A 646 -29.72 -4.18 1.72
N SER A 647 -29.21 -4.01 2.92
CA SER A 647 -27.81 -3.68 3.19
C SER A 647 -27.29 -4.61 4.29
N TYR A 648 -26.00 -4.77 4.33
CA TYR A 648 -25.32 -5.55 5.36
C TYR A 648 -23.98 -4.93 5.66
N ASP A 649 -23.70 -4.76 6.95
CA ASP A 649 -22.42 -4.32 7.46
C ASP A 649 -21.67 -5.53 7.99
N TYR A 650 -20.55 -5.86 7.35
CA TYR A 650 -19.69 -6.95 7.79
C TYR A 650 -18.69 -6.43 8.81
N GLU A 651 -18.78 -6.94 10.04
CA GLU A 651 -17.89 -6.57 11.13
C GLU A 651 -16.45 -7.00 10.84
N HIS A 652 -15.50 -6.16 11.26
CA HIS A 652 -14.08 -6.40 11.05
C HIS A 652 -13.63 -7.67 11.78
N PRO A 653 -12.84 -8.59 11.14
CA PRO A 653 -12.43 -9.84 11.75
C PRO A 653 -11.61 -9.71 13.04
N ALA A 654 -10.96 -8.56 13.27
CA ALA A 654 -10.25 -8.32 14.53
C ALA A 654 -11.13 -8.45 15.78
N THR A 655 -12.46 -8.25 15.66
CA THR A 655 -13.41 -8.41 16.76
C THR A 655 -13.51 -9.83 17.32
N VAL A 656 -13.08 -10.84 16.55
CA VAL A 656 -13.11 -12.26 16.95
C VAL A 656 -11.74 -12.82 17.31
N LEU A 657 -10.68 -11.99 17.27
CA LEU A 657 -9.35 -12.43 17.69
C LEU A 657 -9.28 -12.73 19.19
N PRO A 658 -8.33 -13.55 19.66
CA PRO A 658 -8.03 -13.74 21.08
C PRO A 658 -7.74 -12.41 21.79
N GLU A 659 -7.94 -12.34 23.11
CA GLU A 659 -7.59 -11.14 23.90
C GLU A 659 -6.06 -10.92 23.86
N PHE A 660 -5.67 -9.69 23.55
CA PHE A 660 -4.27 -9.25 23.61
C PHE A 660 -3.90 -8.76 25.01
N ASP A 661 -2.59 -8.61 25.26
CA ASP A 661 -2.14 -7.85 26.43
C ASP A 661 -2.58 -6.37 26.27
N GLU A 662 -3.37 -5.89 27.25
CA GLU A 662 -3.96 -4.53 27.23
C GLU A 662 -2.89 -3.42 27.08
N ALA A 663 -1.66 -3.68 27.51
CA ALA A 663 -0.56 -2.69 27.49
C ALA A 663 -0.11 -2.28 26.06
N LEU A 664 -0.40 -3.11 25.05
CA LEU A 664 0.00 -2.84 23.66
C LEU A 664 -1.19 -2.77 22.69
N ALA A 665 -2.39 -3.18 23.12
CA ALA A 665 -3.61 -2.99 22.38
C ALA A 665 -3.79 -1.48 22.07
N GLY A 666 -3.89 -1.14 20.80
CA GLY A 666 -4.04 0.25 20.36
C GLY A 666 -2.75 0.97 19.95
N LYS A 667 -1.56 0.46 20.31
CA LYS A 667 -0.30 1.01 19.78
C LYS A 667 0.01 0.59 18.34
N PHE A 668 -0.50 -0.57 17.89
CA PHE A 668 -0.23 -1.14 16.59
C PHE A 668 -1.49 -1.40 15.80
N PRO A 669 -1.42 -1.31 14.47
CA PRO A 669 -2.49 -1.80 13.61
C PRO A 669 -2.67 -3.30 13.82
N VAL A 670 -3.93 -3.73 13.99
CA VAL A 670 -4.27 -5.15 14.08
C VAL A 670 -4.50 -5.68 12.68
N TYR A 671 -3.83 -6.78 12.34
CA TYR A 671 -3.96 -7.48 11.07
C TYR A 671 -4.39 -8.93 11.34
N PRO A 672 -5.69 -9.24 11.26
CA PRO A 672 -6.23 -10.54 11.66
C PRO A 672 -5.97 -11.67 10.68
N THR A 673 -5.39 -11.42 9.52
CA THR A 673 -5.05 -12.44 8.54
C THR A 673 -3.59 -12.37 8.15
N ALA A 674 -2.96 -13.55 8.02
CA ALA A 674 -1.58 -13.74 7.62
C ALA A 674 -1.54 -14.64 6.37
N ALA A 675 -1.67 -14.04 5.19
CA ALA A 675 -1.34 -14.73 3.95
C ALA A 675 0.17 -14.93 3.87
N PHE A 676 0.65 -15.88 3.08
CA PHE A 676 2.08 -16.08 2.93
C PHE A 676 2.48 -16.59 1.54
N ALA A 677 3.75 -16.44 1.20
CA ALA A 677 4.32 -17.02 0.01
C ALA A 677 5.70 -17.58 0.26
N VAL A 678 6.00 -18.69 -0.39
CA VAL A 678 7.36 -19.18 -0.60
C VAL A 678 7.80 -18.78 -2.00
N ASN A 679 8.99 -18.21 -2.14
CA ASN A 679 9.56 -17.80 -3.41
C ASN A 679 10.91 -18.46 -3.67
N ALA A 680 11.19 -18.74 -4.93
CA ALA A 680 12.46 -19.28 -5.40
C ALA A 680 12.82 -18.70 -6.77
N PRO A 681 13.30 -17.43 -6.84
CA PRO A 681 13.82 -16.87 -8.07
C PRO A 681 15.16 -17.51 -8.44
N ILE A 682 15.28 -18.04 -9.65
CA ILE A 682 16.55 -18.52 -10.19
C ILE A 682 17.21 -17.37 -10.92
N VAL A 683 18.35 -16.90 -10.41
CA VAL A 683 19.08 -15.76 -10.97
C VAL A 683 20.38 -16.17 -11.62
N GLU A 684 20.80 -15.42 -12.64
CA GLU A 684 22.14 -15.50 -13.25
C GLU A 684 22.81 -14.12 -13.18
N VAL A 685 23.99 -14.04 -12.59
CA VAL A 685 24.77 -12.81 -12.45
C VAL A 685 25.98 -12.87 -13.38
N ASP A 686 26.08 -11.97 -14.36
CA ASP A 686 27.28 -11.79 -15.19
C ASP A 686 28.29 -10.91 -14.45
N THR A 687 29.35 -11.53 -13.93
CA THR A 687 30.38 -10.84 -13.13
C THR A 687 31.21 -9.83 -13.91
N ARG A 688 31.17 -9.85 -15.24
CA ARG A 688 31.90 -8.89 -16.09
C ARG A 688 31.13 -7.59 -16.28
N THR A 689 29.80 -7.68 -16.36
CA THR A 689 28.93 -6.52 -16.55
C THR A 689 28.27 -6.07 -15.26
N GLY A 690 28.01 -7.01 -14.33
CA GLY A 690 27.23 -6.83 -13.13
C GLY A 690 25.73 -7.00 -13.36
N GLU A 691 25.33 -7.36 -14.59
CA GLU A 691 23.91 -7.62 -14.90
C GLU A 691 23.39 -8.84 -14.15
N VAL A 692 22.18 -8.70 -13.62
CA VAL A 692 21.40 -9.78 -12.98
C VAL A 692 20.21 -10.08 -13.88
N GLU A 693 20.08 -11.33 -14.27
CA GLU A 693 18.93 -11.86 -15.04
C GLU A 693 18.16 -12.83 -14.15
N ILE A 694 16.85 -12.67 -14.01
CA ILE A 694 15.99 -13.66 -13.37
C ILE A 694 15.54 -14.62 -14.46
N LEU A 695 16.08 -15.82 -14.44
CA LEU A 695 15.83 -16.83 -15.47
C LEU A 695 14.44 -17.47 -15.34
N LYS A 696 13.95 -17.61 -14.13
CA LYS A 696 12.63 -18.14 -13.79
C LYS A 696 12.26 -17.74 -12.37
N PHE A 697 10.97 -17.57 -12.09
CA PHE A 697 10.48 -17.24 -10.77
C PHE A 697 9.44 -18.27 -10.34
N TYR A 698 9.75 -19.07 -9.32
CA TYR A 698 8.81 -19.98 -8.71
C TYR A 698 8.21 -19.35 -7.47
N THR A 699 6.89 -19.46 -7.30
CA THR A 699 6.19 -19.01 -6.10
C THR A 699 5.10 -20.01 -5.70
N LEU A 700 4.97 -20.26 -4.40
CA LEU A 700 3.81 -20.92 -3.80
C LEU A 700 3.13 -19.92 -2.89
N ARG A 701 1.84 -19.68 -3.13
CA ARG A 701 1.08 -18.68 -2.37
C ARG A 701 -0.09 -19.30 -1.63
N ASP A 702 -0.31 -18.84 -0.38
CA ASP A 702 -1.47 -19.17 0.43
C ASP A 702 -2.24 -17.91 0.80
N CYS A 703 -3.44 -17.79 0.31
CA CYS A 703 -4.38 -16.72 0.66
C CYS A 703 -5.67 -17.27 1.29
N GLY A 704 -5.55 -18.39 2.00
CA GLY A 704 -6.69 -19.12 2.51
C GLY A 704 -7.60 -19.60 1.37
N THR A 705 -8.92 -19.42 1.53
CA THR A 705 -9.87 -19.75 0.45
C THR A 705 -9.72 -18.80 -0.73
N ARG A 706 -9.40 -19.32 -1.90
CA ARG A 706 -9.29 -18.52 -3.13
C ARG A 706 -10.67 -18.21 -3.70
N LEU A 707 -11.05 -16.93 -3.70
CA LEU A 707 -12.35 -16.49 -4.23
C LEU A 707 -12.37 -16.47 -5.76
N ASN A 708 -11.27 -16.01 -6.38
CA ASN A 708 -11.07 -16.06 -7.83
C ASN A 708 -9.58 -16.31 -8.16
N PRO A 709 -9.23 -17.49 -8.67
CA PRO A 709 -7.85 -17.84 -9.01
C PRO A 709 -7.18 -16.89 -10.00
N VAL A 710 -7.91 -16.41 -11.02
CA VAL A 710 -7.35 -15.52 -12.06
C VAL A 710 -6.96 -14.17 -11.47
N ILE A 711 -7.79 -13.62 -10.55
CA ILE A 711 -7.48 -12.38 -9.86
C ILE A 711 -6.27 -12.57 -8.93
N VAL A 712 -6.20 -13.68 -8.19
CA VAL A 712 -5.06 -14.00 -7.32
C VAL A 712 -3.76 -14.10 -8.12
N GLU A 713 -3.76 -14.79 -9.25
CA GLU A 713 -2.60 -14.87 -10.16
C GLU A 713 -2.22 -13.49 -10.68
N GLY A 714 -3.18 -12.69 -11.15
CA GLY A 714 -2.95 -11.34 -11.65
C GLY A 714 -2.34 -10.42 -10.60
N GLN A 715 -2.84 -10.47 -9.35
CA GLN A 715 -2.29 -9.70 -8.24
C GLN A 715 -0.87 -10.14 -7.88
N THR A 716 -0.60 -11.45 -7.89
CA THR A 716 0.73 -12.01 -7.61
C THR A 716 1.74 -11.61 -8.67
N HIS A 717 1.41 -11.84 -9.96
CA HIS A 717 2.31 -11.49 -11.07
C HIS A 717 2.62 -10.00 -11.11
N GLY A 718 1.59 -9.14 -10.92
CA GLY A 718 1.78 -7.69 -10.87
C GLY A 718 2.62 -7.23 -9.68
N GLY A 719 2.47 -7.88 -8.51
CA GLY A 719 3.29 -7.61 -7.34
C GLY A 719 4.75 -8.04 -7.52
N ILE A 720 4.99 -9.23 -8.06
CA ILE A 720 6.34 -9.72 -8.36
C ILE A 720 7.04 -8.82 -9.39
N ALA A 721 6.32 -8.38 -10.43
CA ALA A 721 6.89 -7.45 -11.41
C ALA A 721 7.36 -6.13 -10.76
N GLN A 722 6.57 -5.56 -9.86
CA GLN A 722 6.97 -4.40 -9.06
C GLN A 722 8.15 -4.72 -8.12
N GLY A 723 8.15 -5.89 -7.49
CA GLY A 723 9.27 -6.34 -6.66
C GLY A 723 10.57 -6.54 -7.42
N ILE A 724 10.52 -6.98 -8.69
CA ILE A 724 11.68 -7.04 -9.59
C ILE A 724 12.23 -5.63 -9.83
N GLY A 725 11.36 -4.66 -10.11
CA GLY A 725 11.72 -3.26 -10.24
C GLY A 725 12.46 -2.73 -9.01
N ALA A 726 11.87 -2.89 -7.85
CA ALA A 726 12.44 -2.49 -6.58
C ALA A 726 13.80 -3.16 -6.28
N ALA A 727 13.92 -4.45 -6.59
CA ALA A 727 15.14 -5.22 -6.31
C ALA A 727 16.31 -4.85 -7.24
N LEU A 728 16.05 -4.52 -8.51
CA LEU A 728 17.10 -4.47 -9.54
C LEU A 728 17.23 -3.13 -10.27
N MET A 729 16.20 -2.28 -10.32
CA MET A 729 16.11 -1.21 -11.32
C MET A 729 15.72 0.16 -10.77
N GLU A 730 14.69 0.22 -9.92
CA GLU A 730 14.01 1.45 -9.54
C GLU A 730 14.70 2.17 -8.40
N GLU A 731 15.01 3.44 -8.57
CA GLU A 731 15.56 4.29 -7.50
C GLU A 731 15.36 5.78 -7.81
N PHE A 732 14.82 6.53 -6.88
CA PHE A 732 14.88 7.98 -6.88
C PHE A 732 16.17 8.43 -6.22
N GLY A 733 17.20 8.64 -7.04
CA GLY A 733 18.46 9.24 -6.57
C GLY A 733 18.35 10.76 -6.51
N TYR A 734 18.98 11.36 -5.53
CA TYR A 734 19.21 12.79 -5.42
C TYR A 734 20.70 13.07 -5.46
N ASP A 735 21.12 14.25 -5.93
CA ASP A 735 22.50 14.68 -5.80
C ASP A 735 22.69 15.47 -4.48
N GLU A 736 23.96 15.79 -4.17
CA GLU A 736 24.33 16.51 -2.94
C GLU A 736 23.68 17.91 -2.82
N SER A 737 23.18 18.44 -3.92
CA SER A 737 22.45 19.72 -3.94
C SER A 737 20.92 19.55 -3.81
N GLY A 738 20.42 18.33 -3.62
CA GLY A 738 19.00 18.04 -3.46
C GLY A 738 18.21 17.97 -4.78
N GLN A 739 18.90 17.91 -5.92
CA GLN A 739 18.25 17.77 -7.22
C GLN A 739 17.92 16.30 -7.51
N PRO A 740 16.65 15.96 -7.86
CA PRO A 740 16.29 14.60 -8.27
C PRO A 740 16.98 14.23 -9.58
N ARG A 741 17.48 12.98 -9.65
CA ARG A 741 18.16 12.42 -10.83
C ARG A 741 17.24 11.60 -11.72
N ALA A 742 16.09 11.22 -11.23
CA ALA A 742 15.13 10.36 -11.91
C ALA A 742 13.80 11.09 -12.04
N VAL A 743 13.61 11.81 -13.14
CA VAL A 743 12.40 12.62 -13.41
C VAL A 743 11.63 12.18 -14.65
N THR A 744 12.11 11.16 -15.36
CA THR A 744 11.46 10.56 -16.52
C THR A 744 11.64 9.04 -16.51
N PHE A 745 10.87 8.30 -17.31
CA PHE A 745 11.07 6.85 -17.50
C PHE A 745 12.39 6.49 -18.21
N PHE A 746 13.17 7.47 -18.62
CA PHE A 746 14.52 7.24 -19.11
C PHE A 746 15.52 7.07 -17.96
N ASP A 747 15.24 7.67 -16.82
CA ASP A 747 16.10 7.68 -15.65
C ASP A 747 15.54 6.78 -14.53
N TYR A 748 14.21 6.77 -14.33
CA TYR A 748 13.50 5.86 -13.44
C TYR A 748 13.06 4.64 -14.24
N LEU A 749 13.79 3.54 -14.07
CA LEU A 749 13.64 2.34 -14.89
C LEU A 749 12.54 1.45 -14.33
N LEU A 750 11.43 1.32 -15.06
CA LEU A 750 10.40 0.34 -14.75
C LEU A 750 10.69 -0.99 -15.46
N PRO A 751 10.37 -2.15 -14.84
CA PRO A 751 10.44 -3.44 -15.51
C PRO A 751 9.56 -3.48 -16.76
N SER A 752 10.13 -3.91 -17.85
CA SER A 752 9.40 -4.21 -19.08
C SER A 752 9.04 -5.71 -19.14
N ILE A 753 8.24 -6.10 -20.14
CA ILE A 753 7.93 -7.53 -20.37
C ILE A 753 9.19 -8.38 -20.65
N ALA A 754 10.31 -7.77 -20.98
CA ALA A 754 11.57 -8.48 -21.19
C ALA A 754 12.35 -8.72 -19.90
N ASP A 755 12.03 -7.98 -18.83
CA ASP A 755 12.70 -8.05 -17.53
C ASP A 755 11.96 -9.00 -16.57
N VAL A 756 10.66 -9.26 -16.83
CA VAL A 756 9.84 -10.16 -16.03
C VAL A 756 9.97 -11.59 -16.59
N PRO A 757 10.45 -12.55 -15.79
CA PRO A 757 10.61 -13.96 -16.23
C PRO A 757 9.27 -14.69 -16.32
N ASP A 758 9.30 -15.93 -16.77
CA ASP A 758 8.20 -16.85 -16.54
C ASP A 758 8.00 -17.07 -15.04
N ILE A 759 6.78 -16.79 -14.55
CA ILE A 759 6.39 -16.97 -13.15
C ILE A 759 5.57 -18.24 -13.04
N GLU A 760 6.13 -19.24 -12.35
CA GLU A 760 5.49 -20.53 -12.09
C GLU A 760 4.85 -20.50 -10.69
N MET A 761 3.52 -20.51 -10.66
CA MET A 761 2.78 -20.33 -9.41
C MET A 761 2.11 -21.63 -8.95
N ASP A 762 2.36 -22.01 -7.71
CA ASP A 762 1.62 -23.03 -6.96
C ASP A 762 0.74 -22.39 -5.88
N HIS A 763 -0.19 -23.18 -5.36
CA HIS A 763 -1.09 -22.75 -4.31
C HIS A 763 -1.14 -23.75 -3.17
N SER A 764 -1.19 -23.23 -1.95
CA SER A 764 -1.71 -23.94 -0.79
C SER A 764 -2.95 -23.25 -0.26
N GLU A 765 -3.70 -23.93 0.58
CA GLU A 765 -4.91 -23.38 1.18
C GLU A 765 -4.94 -23.71 2.67
N THR A 766 -4.67 -22.67 3.50
CA THR A 766 -4.86 -22.71 4.95
C THR A 766 -5.91 -21.65 5.33
N PRO A 767 -7.22 -21.99 5.25
CA PRO A 767 -8.29 -21.02 5.46
C PRO A 767 -8.20 -20.35 6.83
N SER A 768 -8.47 -19.04 6.87
CA SER A 768 -8.50 -18.28 8.10
C SER A 768 -9.68 -18.71 8.98
N PRO A 769 -9.48 -19.00 10.26
CA PRO A 769 -10.59 -19.28 11.18
C PRO A 769 -11.35 -18.01 11.61
N PHE A 770 -10.85 -16.83 11.28
CA PHE A 770 -11.39 -15.54 11.72
C PHE A 770 -12.24 -14.83 10.65
N THR A 771 -12.21 -15.28 9.41
CA THR A 771 -12.94 -14.65 8.29
C THR A 771 -14.15 -15.50 7.88
N ALA A 772 -15.18 -14.84 7.36
CA ALA A 772 -16.46 -15.50 7.03
C ALA A 772 -16.32 -16.61 5.98
N THR A 773 -15.43 -16.43 5.01
CA THR A 773 -15.20 -17.35 3.89
C THR A 773 -13.91 -18.16 4.00
N GLY A 774 -13.10 -17.91 5.03
CA GLY A 774 -11.76 -18.48 5.14
C GLY A 774 -10.71 -17.79 4.24
N ALA A 775 -11.09 -16.77 3.49
CA ALA A 775 -10.17 -16.01 2.64
C ALA A 775 -9.22 -15.15 3.48
N LYS A 776 -8.02 -14.90 2.94
CA LYS A 776 -7.02 -13.95 3.42
C LYS A 776 -6.72 -12.96 2.31
N GLY A 777 -6.29 -11.75 2.67
CA GLY A 777 -5.83 -10.78 1.69
C GLY A 777 -4.51 -11.19 1.04
N THR A 778 -4.36 -10.91 -0.26
CA THR A 778 -3.11 -11.17 -1.01
C THR A 778 -2.84 -10.10 -2.07
N GLY A 779 -3.30 -8.87 -1.81
CA GLY A 779 -3.13 -7.75 -2.74
C GLY A 779 -1.72 -7.19 -2.79
N GLU A 780 -0.96 -7.27 -1.70
CA GLU A 780 0.37 -6.65 -1.55
C GLU A 780 1.52 -7.67 -1.67
N GLY A 781 1.27 -8.96 -1.44
CA GLY A 781 2.28 -9.99 -1.20
C GLY A 781 3.40 -10.06 -2.21
N GLY A 782 3.10 -10.00 -3.52
CA GLY A 782 4.14 -10.09 -4.53
C GLY A 782 5.19 -8.98 -4.45
N MET A 783 4.81 -7.77 -4.00
CA MET A 783 5.76 -6.68 -3.75
C MET A 783 6.42 -6.80 -2.37
N ILE A 784 5.73 -7.38 -1.39
CA ILE A 784 6.29 -7.61 -0.05
C ILE A 784 7.47 -8.57 -0.12
N ASP A 785 7.33 -9.66 -0.86
CA ASP A 785 8.21 -10.81 -0.79
C ASP A 785 9.31 -10.88 -1.87
N ALA A 786 9.04 -10.42 -3.08
CA ALA A 786 9.96 -10.60 -4.19
C ALA A 786 11.32 -9.89 -4.02
N PRO A 787 11.42 -8.66 -3.48
CA PRO A 787 12.72 -7.98 -3.35
C PRO A 787 13.72 -8.74 -2.47
N ALA A 788 13.28 -9.21 -1.31
CA ALA A 788 14.10 -9.99 -0.38
C ALA A 788 14.52 -11.32 -1.00
N SER A 789 13.57 -12.01 -1.65
CA SER A 789 13.81 -13.29 -2.32
C SER A 789 14.84 -13.20 -3.45
N ILE A 790 14.77 -12.13 -4.26
CA ILE A 790 15.72 -11.85 -5.35
C ILE A 790 17.11 -11.56 -4.78
N ALA A 791 17.21 -10.70 -3.77
CA ALA A 791 18.48 -10.35 -3.12
C ALA A 791 19.15 -11.59 -2.49
N SER A 792 18.37 -12.44 -1.81
CA SER A 792 18.85 -13.70 -1.25
C SER A 792 19.37 -14.67 -2.33
N SER A 793 18.68 -14.77 -3.47
CA SER A 793 19.14 -15.59 -4.59
C SER A 793 20.42 -15.05 -5.25
N ILE A 794 20.61 -13.73 -5.27
CA ILE A 794 21.86 -13.10 -5.72
C ILE A 794 22.99 -13.38 -4.72
N ASN A 795 22.76 -13.32 -3.42
CA ASN A 795 23.69 -13.73 -2.39
C ASN A 795 24.16 -15.18 -2.64
N ARG A 796 23.22 -16.09 -2.90
CA ARG A 796 23.54 -17.49 -3.21
C ARG A 796 24.35 -17.65 -4.50
N ALA A 797 24.05 -16.86 -5.54
CA ALA A 797 24.82 -16.88 -6.79
C ALA A 797 26.26 -16.41 -6.59
N LEU A 798 26.47 -15.36 -5.79
CA LEU A 798 27.75 -14.70 -5.59
C LEU A 798 28.53 -15.21 -4.35
N GLU A 799 27.97 -16.13 -3.57
CA GLU A 799 28.63 -16.77 -2.42
C GLU A 799 30.05 -17.26 -2.71
N PRO A 800 30.34 -17.91 -3.89
CA PRO A 800 31.71 -18.33 -4.21
C PRO A 800 32.71 -17.21 -4.37
N LEU A 801 32.23 -15.95 -4.47
CA LEU A 801 33.05 -14.74 -4.60
C LEU A 801 33.10 -13.93 -3.30
N GLY A 802 32.44 -14.41 -2.23
CA GLY A 802 32.39 -13.73 -0.95
C GLY A 802 31.61 -12.40 -0.96
N VAL A 803 30.76 -12.20 -1.96
CA VAL A 803 29.94 -10.99 -2.11
C VAL A 803 28.64 -11.15 -1.32
N VAL A 804 28.26 -10.06 -0.65
CA VAL A 804 26.98 -9.93 0.09
C VAL A 804 26.26 -8.70 -0.44
N VAL A 805 24.95 -8.84 -0.64
CA VAL A 805 24.05 -7.74 -1.02
C VAL A 805 23.70 -6.96 0.25
N ASP A 806 24.12 -5.72 0.33
CA ASP A 806 23.86 -4.81 1.45
C ASP A 806 22.86 -3.69 1.10
N ARG A 807 22.51 -3.56 -0.20
CA ARG A 807 21.65 -2.50 -0.69
C ARG A 807 20.83 -2.94 -1.89
N ILE A 808 19.58 -2.50 -1.95
CA ILE A 808 18.76 -2.54 -3.16
C ILE A 808 18.41 -1.11 -3.64
N PRO A 809 18.18 -0.93 -4.99
CA PRO A 809 18.26 -1.93 -6.06
C PRO A 809 19.69 -2.46 -6.30
N VAL A 810 19.78 -3.74 -6.67
CA VAL A 810 21.03 -4.43 -7.01
C VAL A 810 21.43 -4.08 -8.44
N THR A 811 21.87 -2.84 -8.65
CA THR A 811 22.24 -2.35 -9.98
C THR A 811 23.57 -2.96 -10.47
N PRO A 812 23.79 -3.05 -11.80
CA PRO A 812 25.04 -3.58 -12.36
C PRO A 812 26.30 -2.92 -11.81
N ASN A 813 26.25 -1.63 -11.55
CA ASN A 813 27.38 -0.89 -10.99
C ASN A 813 27.70 -1.32 -9.55
N ARG A 814 26.67 -1.56 -8.72
CA ARG A 814 26.80 -2.05 -7.33
C ARG A 814 27.38 -3.46 -7.31
N VAL A 815 26.83 -4.36 -8.10
CA VAL A 815 27.37 -5.73 -8.24
C VAL A 815 28.86 -5.70 -8.62
N ARG A 816 29.25 -4.86 -9.56
CA ARG A 816 30.64 -4.72 -9.96
C ARG A 816 31.54 -4.11 -8.88
N ALA A 817 31.00 -3.23 -8.05
CA ALA A 817 31.73 -2.67 -6.90
C ALA A 817 31.98 -3.77 -5.85
N TRP A 818 30.95 -4.49 -5.44
CA TRP A 818 31.06 -5.57 -4.42
C TRP A 818 32.02 -6.69 -4.86
N ILE A 819 31.99 -7.12 -6.14
CA ILE A 819 32.93 -8.12 -6.65
C ILE A 819 34.38 -7.63 -6.55
N ARG A 820 34.66 -6.35 -6.86
CA ARG A 820 36.01 -5.77 -6.74
C ARG A 820 36.49 -5.65 -5.29
N GLU A 821 35.58 -5.37 -4.37
CA GLU A 821 35.87 -5.32 -2.95
C GLU A 821 36.21 -6.72 -2.43
N GLY A 822 35.45 -7.75 -2.82
CA GLY A 822 35.74 -9.15 -2.51
C GLY A 822 37.11 -9.60 -3.05
N GLU A 823 37.46 -9.25 -4.30
CA GLU A 823 38.77 -9.55 -4.89
C GLU A 823 39.95 -8.91 -4.13
N THR A 824 39.74 -7.76 -3.47
CA THR A 824 40.81 -7.07 -2.71
C THR A 824 41.04 -7.65 -1.31
N THR A 825 40.05 -8.38 -0.78
CA THR A 825 40.16 -9.06 0.52
C THR A 825 40.85 -10.43 0.44
N GLU A 826 40.97 -11.03 -0.75
CA GLU A 826 41.62 -12.30 -1.01
C GLU A 826 43.08 -12.21 -1.48
N GLU A 827 43.83 -11.11 -1.26
CA GLU A 827 45.26 -11.13 -1.57
C GLU A 827 46.00 -12.18 -0.69
N PRO A 828 46.63 -13.18 -1.31
CA PRO A 828 47.29 -14.25 -0.55
C PRO A 828 48.45 -13.68 0.25
N ALA A 829 48.62 -14.17 1.46
CA ALA A 829 49.81 -13.93 2.29
C ALA A 829 51.07 -14.21 1.47
N VAL A 830 51.68 -13.17 0.95
CA VAL A 830 52.97 -13.27 0.24
C VAL A 830 54.02 -13.73 1.23
N ALA A 831 54.64 -14.86 0.91
CA ALA A 831 55.75 -15.47 1.64
C ALA A 831 56.83 -14.42 2.00
N GLU A 832 57.22 -14.36 3.25
CA GLU A 832 58.40 -13.62 3.72
C GLU A 832 59.65 -14.07 2.95
N GLY A 833 60.32 -13.12 2.36
CA GLY A 833 61.65 -13.36 1.86
C GLY A 833 62.23 -12.26 1.01
N ALA A 834 63.09 -11.44 1.64
CA ALA A 834 64.24 -10.72 1.14
C ALA A 834 64.21 -9.18 1.22
N ASP A 835 64.99 -8.72 2.16
CA ASP A 835 65.63 -7.42 2.37
C ASP A 835 65.70 -6.43 1.19
N GLY A 836 65.38 -5.18 1.47
CA GLY A 836 65.69 -4.05 0.62
C GLY A 836 65.11 -2.73 1.14
N GLU A 837 65.91 -1.97 1.90
CA GLU A 837 65.61 -0.63 2.37
C GLU A 837 65.31 0.34 1.19
N ALA A 838 64.19 1.03 1.22
CA ALA A 838 64.09 2.35 0.64
C ALA A 838 62.94 3.14 1.29
N SER A 839 63.31 4.22 1.94
CA SER A 839 62.45 5.24 2.52
C SER A 839 61.66 5.98 1.48
N ALA A 840 60.35 6.07 1.67
CA ALA A 840 59.53 7.16 1.14
C ALA A 840 58.40 7.46 2.12
N GLU A 841 58.41 8.69 2.59
CA GLU A 841 57.28 9.27 3.35
C GLU A 841 56.05 9.29 2.47
N THR A 842 54.95 8.73 2.95
CA THR A 842 53.63 9.05 2.44
C THR A 842 52.71 9.38 3.62
N ASP A 843 52.07 10.49 3.46
CA ASP A 843 51.11 11.16 4.30
C ASP A 843 49.98 10.21 4.72
N GLY A 844 49.66 10.16 6.01
CA GLY A 844 48.60 9.31 6.52
C GLY A 844 47.22 9.91 6.27
N GLY A 845 46.42 9.23 5.46
CA GLY A 845 44.97 9.37 5.49
C GLY A 845 44.43 8.45 6.58
N GLU A 846 43.89 9.04 7.63
CA GLU A 846 43.12 8.33 8.64
C GLU A 846 41.86 7.74 7.96
N ARG A 847 41.73 6.43 8.04
CA ARG A 847 40.44 5.80 7.83
C ARG A 847 39.56 6.15 9.03
N ALA A 848 38.42 6.77 8.78
CA ALA A 848 37.40 6.93 9.79
C ALA A 848 36.93 5.51 10.20
N GLU A 849 37.18 5.16 11.45
CA GLU A 849 36.45 4.09 12.12
C GLU A 849 35.00 4.49 12.16
N GLY A 850 34.11 3.55 11.77
CA GLY A 850 32.67 3.76 11.77
C GLY A 850 32.21 4.37 13.09
N ALA A 851 31.58 5.50 13.01
CA ALA A 851 30.93 6.11 14.14
C ALA A 851 29.77 5.16 14.54
N ARG A 852 29.92 4.49 15.67
CA ARG A 852 28.79 3.86 16.33
C ARG A 852 27.80 4.97 16.64
N PHE A 853 26.57 4.82 16.21
CA PHE A 853 25.47 5.61 16.74
C PHE A 853 25.47 5.38 18.25
N SER A 854 26.02 6.30 19.01
CA SER A 854 25.87 6.24 20.45
C SER A 854 24.41 6.58 20.70
N SER A 855 23.68 5.67 21.35
CA SER A 855 22.44 6.02 22.03
C SER A 855 22.77 7.14 23.01
N GLY A 856 22.73 8.38 22.50
CA GLY A 856 22.77 9.56 23.32
C GLY A 856 21.59 9.46 24.26
N GLU A 857 21.85 9.71 25.56
CA GLU A 857 20.76 9.83 26.52
C GLU A 857 19.72 10.75 25.89
N ARG A 858 18.59 10.16 25.45
CA ARG A 858 17.44 10.90 25.01
C ARG A 858 17.07 11.84 26.13
N SER A 859 17.19 13.13 25.90
CA SER A 859 16.66 14.09 26.84
C SER A 859 15.16 13.89 26.83
N ASP A 860 14.59 13.46 27.96
CA ASP A 860 13.16 13.46 28.21
C ASP A 860 12.63 14.86 27.84
N PHE A 861 12.11 15.00 26.64
CA PHE A 861 11.38 16.18 26.22
C PHE A 861 10.00 16.06 26.84
N ASP A 862 9.87 16.60 28.04
CA ASP A 862 8.60 16.75 28.72
C ASP A 862 7.76 17.79 27.94
N GLY A 863 7.04 17.31 26.93
CA GLY A 863 6.14 18.08 26.07
C GLY A 863 4.87 18.59 26.77
N GLY A 864 4.83 18.56 28.11
CA GLY A 864 3.63 18.86 28.91
C GLY A 864 3.24 20.32 29.09
N GLU A 865 4.02 21.30 28.67
CA GLU A 865 3.72 22.73 29.00
C GLU A 865 3.35 23.64 27.82
N GLN A 866 3.43 23.21 26.57
CA GLN A 866 3.02 24.05 25.43
C GLN A 866 1.66 23.70 24.82
N ALA A 867 1.09 22.52 25.11
CA ALA A 867 -0.23 22.13 24.62
C ALA A 867 -1.42 22.82 25.33
N GLU A 868 -1.21 23.47 26.48
CA GLU A 868 -2.30 24.20 27.18
C GLU A 868 -2.71 25.55 26.53
N GLY A 869 -1.96 26.04 25.58
CA GLY A 869 -2.25 27.34 24.92
C GLY A 869 -3.23 27.24 23.75
N LEU A 870 -3.37 26.09 23.12
CA LEU A 870 -4.20 25.90 21.92
C LEU A 870 -5.56 25.21 22.19
N ARG A 871 -5.73 24.56 23.37
CA ARG A 871 -7.00 23.93 23.75
C ARG A 871 -8.15 24.88 24.11
N THR A 872 -7.93 26.18 24.20
CA THR A 872 -8.99 27.11 24.66
C THR A 872 -9.89 27.69 23.58
N SER A 873 -9.64 27.42 22.30
CA SER A 873 -10.50 27.92 21.21
C SER A 873 -11.51 26.90 20.64
N ALA A 874 -11.27 25.60 20.78
CA ALA A 874 -12.19 24.57 20.29
C ALA A 874 -13.29 24.19 21.30
N ASP A 875 -13.00 24.19 22.62
CA ASP A 875 -13.96 23.80 23.64
C ASP A 875 -15.04 24.87 23.96
N GLU A 876 -14.88 26.11 23.51
CA GLU A 876 -15.93 27.13 23.72
C GLU A 876 -17.07 27.09 22.68
N ARG A 877 -16.98 26.27 21.61
CA ARG A 877 -18.04 26.18 20.60
C ARG A 877 -19.02 25.03 20.80
N SER A 878 -18.70 24.02 21.61
CA SER A 878 -19.58 22.86 21.82
C SER A 878 -20.54 22.96 22.99
N GLU A 879 -20.42 23.94 23.87
CA GLU A 879 -21.34 24.11 25.02
C GLU A 879 -22.52 25.06 24.82
N SER A 880 -22.69 25.74 23.67
CA SER A 880 -23.76 26.70 23.47
C SER A 880 -25.06 26.15 22.86
N ASP A 881 -25.16 24.88 22.46
CA ASP A 881 -26.36 24.37 21.77
C ASP A 881 -27.08 23.19 22.46
N ARG A 882 -26.76 22.85 23.73
CA ARG A 882 -27.58 21.95 24.52
C ARG A 882 -28.33 22.67 25.64
N GLY A 883 -29.44 23.27 25.27
CA GLY A 883 -30.37 23.85 26.24
C GLY A 883 -31.66 24.37 25.68
N VAL A 884 -32.58 23.50 25.28
CA VAL A 884 -34.05 23.79 25.43
C VAL A 884 -34.82 22.44 25.49
N SER A 885 -35.01 22.00 26.67
CA SER A 885 -36.25 21.53 27.37
C SER A 885 -37.31 20.76 26.59
N ASP A 886 -37.51 19.53 27.07
CA ASP A 886 -38.86 18.90 27.17
C ASP A 886 -39.96 19.90 27.52
N ASP A 887 -40.99 19.94 26.73
CA ASP A 887 -42.35 20.11 27.24
C ASP A 887 -43.38 19.39 26.35
N ARG A 888 -44.00 18.37 26.94
CA ARG A 888 -45.16 17.67 26.41
C ARG A 888 -46.43 18.48 26.66
N SER A 889 -47.18 18.81 25.61
CA SER A 889 -48.63 18.86 25.81
C SER A 889 -49.36 18.60 24.49
N THR A 890 -50.10 17.56 24.54
CA THR A 890 -51.30 17.17 23.78
C THR A 890 -52.16 18.28 23.21
N GLY A 891 -52.69 18.09 22.00
CA GLY A 891 -53.83 18.84 21.48
C GLY A 891 -54.17 18.59 20.02
N ASP A 892 -55.25 17.82 19.84
CA ASP A 892 -56.00 17.49 18.63
C ASP A 892 -56.31 18.61 17.60
N ARG A 893 -56.57 18.16 16.34
CA ARG A 893 -57.46 18.70 15.27
C ARG A 893 -56.88 19.79 14.35
N GLU A 894 -56.83 19.55 13.09
CA GLU A 894 -57.65 19.22 11.92
C GLU A 894 -56.80 18.78 10.73
#